data_ee23cd09edaabf7b9911698c6ca40154
#
_entry.id   ee23cd09edaabf7b9911698c6ca40154
#
_cell.length_a   1.000
_cell.length_b   1.000
_cell.length_c   1.000
_cell.angle_alpha   90.00
_cell.angle_beta   90.00
_cell.angle_gamma   90.00
#
_symmetry.space_group_name_H-M   'P 1'
#
loop_
_entity.id
_entity.type
_entity.pdbx_description
1 polymer ?
#
loop_
_entity_poly.entity_id
_entity_poly.type
_entity_poly.pdbx_seq_one_letter_code
_entity_poly.pdbx_strand_id
1 'polypeptide(L)'
;MADLYPVDPQFAARARVDKTQYQTQYKESVEQPEAFWGKVAERLDWFKKPTRIKDVSFALDDFHIRWFDDGELNASVNCLDRQLATRSDKTALLFEPDSPDAPSYRVTYRELYERVCRLGNALRALGVRKGDRVTIYLPMIPDAAVAMLACARIGAIHSVVFGGFAPNSIADRVIDCGSKLIITADEGLRGGKKIPLKANVDAALKLPGTTSVETVLVVRHTGGAVDMQAPRDRWFHDVVDSQPAECEPERMNAEDPLFILYTSGSTGKPKGVLHTTAGYLLYAAYTHETVFDLREDDIYWCTADVGWVTGHSYIVYGPLANGATALMFEGVPNYPSVSRFWEVIDKHQVTIFYTAPTAIRALMREGEAPVKKTSRTSLRLLGSVGEPINPEAWRWYYDVVGDGRCPIVDTWWQTETGGILITPLAGAIDLKPGSATLPFFGVQPALVSADGEILEGATEGNLVLRDSWPGQMRTVYGDHQRFIDTYFRTYPGSYFTGDGCRRDADGYYWITGRVDDVINVSGHRIGTAEVESALVAHPKVAEAAVVGFPHDIKGQGIYAYVTLVAEEQPSEALHKELVAWVRKEIGPIAAPDHLQWAPGLPKTRSGKIMRRILRKIAENAPDQLGDTSTLADPSVVDSLVNERLAR
;
A
#
# COMPACT_ATOMS: atom_id res chain seq x y z
N MET A 1 7.53 23.58 -18.80
CA MET A 1 6.22 23.41 -18.15
C MET A 1 5.89 21.92 -18.20
N ALA A 2 5.43 21.33 -17.11
CA ALA A 2 4.94 19.95 -17.15
C ALA A 2 3.74 19.88 -18.10
N ASP A 3 3.64 18.79 -18.89
CA ASP A 3 2.51 18.59 -19.78
C ASP A 3 1.22 18.50 -18.96
N LEU A 4 0.18 19.21 -19.39
CA LEU A 4 -1.13 19.19 -18.75
C LEU A 4 -2.07 18.28 -19.54
N TYR A 5 -2.70 17.36 -18.84
CA TYR A 5 -3.74 16.48 -19.36
C TYR A 5 -5.10 16.92 -18.81
N PRO A 6 -5.88 17.69 -19.58
CA PRO A 6 -7.13 18.25 -19.09
C PRO A 6 -8.17 17.15 -18.81
N VAL A 7 -9.07 17.46 -17.88
CA VAL A 7 -10.22 16.58 -17.61
C VAL A 7 -11.04 16.37 -18.90
N ASP A 8 -11.29 15.11 -19.24
CA ASP A 8 -12.19 14.77 -20.35
C ASP A 8 -13.61 15.22 -20.00
N PRO A 9 -14.24 16.10 -20.82
CA PRO A 9 -15.61 16.56 -20.57
C PRO A 9 -16.65 15.43 -20.52
N GLN A 10 -16.45 14.36 -21.27
CA GLN A 10 -17.36 13.20 -21.24
C GLN A 10 -17.21 12.41 -19.93
N PHE A 11 -16.00 12.32 -19.41
CA PHE A 11 -15.76 11.72 -18.11
C PHE A 11 -16.37 12.59 -16.99
N ALA A 12 -16.08 13.90 -17.01
CA ALA A 12 -16.59 14.86 -16.02
C ALA A 12 -18.13 14.87 -15.94
N ALA A 13 -18.80 14.80 -17.08
CA ALA A 13 -20.27 14.79 -17.14
C ALA A 13 -20.92 13.57 -16.45
N ARG A 14 -20.17 12.51 -16.21
CA ARG A 14 -20.63 11.27 -15.56
C ARG A 14 -19.95 10.99 -14.24
N ALA A 15 -18.96 11.80 -13.87
CA ALA A 15 -18.18 11.62 -12.66
C ALA A 15 -19.01 11.92 -11.41
N ARG A 16 -18.67 11.25 -10.31
CA ARG A 16 -19.26 11.53 -8.98
C ARG A 16 -18.94 12.93 -8.49
N VAL A 17 -17.78 13.45 -8.87
CA VAL A 17 -17.30 14.77 -8.44
C VAL A 17 -16.71 15.48 -9.65
N ASP A 18 -17.30 16.62 -10.00
CA ASP A 18 -16.76 17.57 -10.96
C ASP A 18 -15.90 18.63 -10.26
N LYS A 19 -15.30 19.54 -11.04
CA LYS A 19 -14.42 20.60 -10.54
C LYS A 19 -15.09 21.52 -9.51
N THR A 20 -16.33 21.92 -9.75
CA THR A 20 -17.09 22.80 -8.84
C THR A 20 -17.42 22.08 -7.55
N GLN A 21 -17.85 20.84 -7.64
CA GLN A 21 -18.14 19.99 -6.49
C GLN A 21 -16.88 19.72 -5.65
N TYR A 22 -15.73 19.47 -6.30
CA TYR A 22 -14.46 19.30 -5.58
C TYR A 22 -14.12 20.55 -4.77
N GLN A 23 -14.16 21.72 -5.39
CA GLN A 23 -13.83 22.98 -4.71
C GLN A 23 -14.76 23.27 -3.52
N THR A 24 -16.07 23.05 -3.71
CA THR A 24 -17.07 23.26 -2.67
C THR A 24 -16.90 22.30 -1.51
N GLN A 25 -16.80 20.99 -1.81
CA GLN A 25 -16.66 19.95 -0.79
C GLN A 25 -15.32 20.02 -0.06
N TYR A 26 -14.23 20.34 -0.77
CA TYR A 26 -12.93 20.53 -0.11
C TYR A 26 -12.97 21.69 0.87
N LYS A 27 -13.52 22.84 0.46
CA LYS A 27 -13.70 24.00 1.34
C LYS A 27 -14.55 23.65 2.57
N GLU A 28 -15.71 23.02 2.36
CA GLU A 28 -16.60 22.58 3.44
C GLU A 28 -15.89 21.63 4.42
N SER A 29 -15.12 20.67 3.88
CA SER A 29 -14.42 19.68 4.69
C SER A 29 -13.32 20.26 5.58
N VAL A 30 -12.74 21.40 5.17
CA VAL A 30 -11.71 22.11 5.93
C VAL A 30 -12.31 23.11 6.91
N GLU A 31 -13.30 23.89 6.48
CA GLU A 31 -13.90 24.96 7.29
C GLU A 31 -14.94 24.43 8.29
N GLN A 32 -15.59 23.30 7.97
CA GLN A 32 -16.67 22.70 8.80
C GLN A 32 -16.48 21.18 8.93
N PRO A 33 -15.33 20.70 9.46
CA PRO A 33 -14.99 19.28 9.44
C PRO A 33 -16.00 18.39 10.17
N GLU A 34 -16.56 18.84 11.29
CA GLU A 34 -17.54 18.05 12.04
C GLU A 34 -18.84 17.86 11.24
N ALA A 35 -19.36 18.90 10.61
CA ALA A 35 -20.55 18.83 9.77
C ALA A 35 -20.30 17.95 8.53
N PHE A 36 -19.16 18.15 7.88
CA PHE A 36 -18.77 17.39 6.70
C PHE A 36 -18.65 15.88 7.00
N TRP A 37 -17.83 15.52 7.98
CA TRP A 37 -17.59 14.12 8.33
C TRP A 37 -18.79 13.46 9.01
N GLY A 38 -19.62 14.22 9.73
CA GLY A 38 -20.90 13.76 10.27
C GLY A 38 -21.85 13.31 9.15
N LYS A 39 -21.93 14.07 8.07
CA LYS A 39 -22.70 13.72 6.87
C LYS A 39 -22.10 12.50 6.15
N VAL A 40 -20.79 12.46 5.98
CA VAL A 40 -20.10 11.30 5.37
C VAL A 40 -20.31 10.03 6.18
N ALA A 41 -20.36 10.12 7.51
CA ALA A 41 -20.59 8.99 8.42
C ALA A 41 -21.97 8.32 8.25
N GLU A 42 -22.96 9.01 7.68
CA GLU A 42 -24.28 8.45 7.38
C GLU A 42 -24.24 7.30 6.35
N ARG A 43 -23.13 7.16 5.62
CA ARG A 43 -22.94 6.05 4.67
C ARG A 43 -22.67 4.69 5.32
N LEU A 44 -22.34 4.66 6.61
CA LEU A 44 -22.14 3.43 7.36
C LEU A 44 -23.39 3.02 8.13
N ASP A 45 -23.52 1.73 8.38
CA ASP A 45 -24.54 1.16 9.25
C ASP A 45 -23.99 1.16 10.69
N TRP A 46 -24.69 1.84 11.58
CA TRP A 46 -24.35 2.00 12.97
C TRP A 46 -25.34 1.26 13.87
N PHE A 47 -24.84 0.55 14.88
CA PHE A 47 -25.69 0.08 15.99
C PHE A 47 -26.12 1.25 16.89
N LYS A 48 -25.19 2.19 17.07
CA LYS A 48 -25.45 3.48 17.72
C LYS A 48 -24.76 4.58 16.90
N LYS A 49 -25.56 5.50 16.35
CA LYS A 49 -24.99 6.64 15.60
C LYS A 49 -24.15 7.53 16.50
N PRO A 50 -23.00 8.03 16.03
CA PRO A 50 -22.19 8.94 16.79
C PRO A 50 -22.86 10.32 16.91
N THR A 51 -22.67 10.98 18.04
CA THR A 51 -23.03 12.38 18.26
C THR A 51 -21.80 13.27 18.37
N ARG A 52 -20.65 12.72 18.76
CA ARG A 52 -19.35 13.39 18.74
C ARG A 52 -18.59 12.93 17.52
N ILE A 53 -18.33 13.87 16.61
CA ILE A 53 -17.74 13.54 15.29
C ILE A 53 -16.22 13.57 15.37
N LYS A 54 -15.66 14.65 15.92
CA LYS A 54 -14.22 14.88 15.98
C LYS A 54 -13.81 15.40 17.34
N ASP A 55 -12.81 14.76 17.95
CA ASP A 55 -12.15 15.20 19.17
C ASP A 55 -10.66 14.94 19.03
N VAL A 56 -9.92 15.97 18.61
CA VAL A 56 -8.51 15.86 18.19
C VAL A 56 -7.69 17.03 18.73
N SER A 57 -6.54 16.70 19.30
CA SER A 57 -5.50 17.66 19.63
C SER A 57 -4.12 17.09 19.26
N PHE A 58 -3.33 17.86 18.53
CA PHE A 58 -1.92 17.57 18.26
C PHE A 58 -0.97 18.30 19.23
N ALA A 59 -1.50 19.00 20.23
CA ALA A 59 -0.69 19.62 21.28
C ALA A 59 -0.03 18.52 22.13
N LEU A 60 1.30 18.59 22.32
CA LEU A 60 2.06 17.52 22.99
C LEU A 60 1.68 17.30 24.47
N ASP A 61 1.13 18.30 25.11
CA ASP A 61 0.63 18.28 26.51
C ASP A 61 -0.82 17.81 26.64
N ASP A 62 -1.56 17.76 25.52
CA ASP A 62 -2.95 17.29 25.44
C ASP A 62 -3.20 16.46 24.17
N PHE A 63 -2.30 15.55 23.86
CA PHE A 63 -2.32 14.81 22.61
C PHE A 63 -3.41 13.72 22.60
N HIS A 64 -4.36 13.83 21.66
CA HIS A 64 -5.37 12.80 21.42
C HIS A 64 -5.94 12.87 20.01
N ILE A 65 -6.37 11.72 19.49
CA ILE A 65 -7.04 11.57 18.18
C ILE A 65 -8.24 10.65 18.39
N ARG A 66 -9.46 11.20 18.30
CA ARG A 66 -10.71 10.45 18.40
C ARG A 66 -11.69 10.92 17.33
N TRP A 67 -12.30 9.94 16.67
CA TRP A 67 -13.33 10.19 15.66
C TRP A 67 -14.54 9.32 15.95
N PHE A 68 -15.74 9.92 15.99
CA PHE A 68 -17.00 9.20 16.21
C PHE A 68 -17.05 8.40 17.50
N ASP A 69 -16.35 8.82 18.53
CA ASP A 69 -15.95 8.02 19.70
C ASP A 69 -17.09 7.54 20.61
N ASP A 70 -18.31 8.06 20.46
CA ASP A 70 -19.52 7.56 21.14
C ASP A 70 -20.41 6.69 20.23
N GLY A 71 -19.97 6.42 18.99
CA GLY A 71 -20.65 5.54 18.04
C GLY A 71 -20.31 4.06 18.24
N GLU A 72 -21.20 3.17 17.81
CA GLU A 72 -20.97 1.72 17.80
C GLU A 72 -21.34 1.12 16.45
N LEU A 73 -20.47 0.27 15.92
CA LEU A 73 -20.67 -0.42 14.64
C LEU A 73 -19.86 -1.71 14.59
N ASN A 74 -19.93 -2.39 13.43
CA ASN A 74 -19.04 -3.51 13.12
C ASN A 74 -18.58 -3.40 11.66
N ALA A 75 -17.29 -3.56 11.41
CA ALA A 75 -16.72 -3.45 10.07
C ALA A 75 -17.21 -4.57 9.14
N SER A 76 -17.33 -5.81 9.65
CA SER A 76 -17.86 -6.94 8.88
C SER A 76 -19.31 -6.73 8.45
N VAL A 77 -20.15 -6.16 9.33
CA VAL A 77 -21.55 -5.80 9.00
C VAL A 77 -21.60 -4.82 7.84
N ASN A 78 -20.75 -3.80 7.86
CA ASN A 78 -20.71 -2.80 6.79
C ASN A 78 -20.17 -3.35 5.46
N CYS A 79 -19.31 -4.35 5.49
CA CYS A 79 -18.78 -4.99 4.30
C CYS A 79 -19.71 -6.07 3.72
N LEU A 80 -20.49 -6.74 4.56
CA LEU A 80 -21.23 -7.95 4.17
C LEU A 80 -22.73 -7.86 4.41
N ASP A 81 -23.16 -7.80 5.66
CA ASP A 81 -24.59 -7.90 6.05
C ASP A 81 -25.48 -6.91 5.31
N ARG A 82 -25.05 -5.66 5.27
CA ARG A 82 -25.82 -4.60 4.59
C ARG A 82 -25.92 -4.78 3.07
N GLN A 83 -25.02 -5.56 2.47
CA GLN A 83 -25.07 -5.85 1.04
C GLN A 83 -26.10 -6.93 0.70
N LEU A 84 -26.48 -7.77 1.65
CA LEU A 84 -27.32 -8.93 1.40
C LEU A 84 -28.72 -8.59 0.92
N ALA A 85 -29.26 -7.44 1.30
CA ALA A 85 -30.60 -7.02 0.89
C ALA A 85 -30.72 -6.76 -0.62
N THR A 86 -29.66 -6.25 -1.26
CA THR A 86 -29.70 -5.79 -2.66
C THR A 86 -28.60 -6.40 -3.54
N ARG A 87 -27.55 -6.98 -2.94
CA ARG A 87 -26.36 -7.49 -3.64
C ARG A 87 -25.98 -8.91 -3.22
N SER A 88 -26.92 -9.67 -2.68
CA SER A 88 -26.69 -11.04 -2.19
C SER A 88 -25.94 -11.91 -3.22
N ASP A 89 -26.40 -11.88 -4.46
CA ASP A 89 -25.86 -12.72 -5.54
C ASP A 89 -24.78 -12.01 -6.38
N LYS A 90 -24.48 -10.74 -6.06
CA LYS A 90 -23.38 -10.01 -6.70
C LYS A 90 -22.04 -10.62 -6.30
N THR A 91 -21.13 -10.70 -7.24
CA THR A 91 -19.74 -11.10 -6.97
C THR A 91 -19.08 -10.08 -6.05
N ALA A 92 -18.64 -10.51 -4.87
CA ALA A 92 -17.84 -9.72 -3.96
C ALA A 92 -16.35 -9.86 -4.31
N LEU A 93 -15.88 -11.09 -4.44
CA LEU A 93 -14.51 -11.42 -4.79
C LEU A 93 -14.47 -12.27 -6.05
N LEU A 94 -13.63 -11.86 -6.99
CA LEU A 94 -13.31 -12.60 -8.20
C LEU A 94 -11.86 -13.08 -8.08
N PHE A 95 -11.68 -14.38 -7.91
CA PHE A 95 -10.36 -14.97 -7.72
C PHE A 95 -9.73 -15.37 -9.04
N GLU A 96 -8.52 -14.89 -9.27
CA GLU A 96 -7.64 -15.31 -10.37
C GLU A 96 -6.41 -16.01 -9.81
N PRO A 97 -6.18 -17.29 -10.12
CA PRO A 97 -5.03 -18.05 -9.63
C PRO A 97 -3.72 -17.63 -10.27
N ASP A 98 -2.60 -18.05 -9.67
CA ASP A 98 -1.25 -17.82 -10.19
C ASP A 98 -1.09 -18.39 -11.62
N SER A 99 -1.46 -19.65 -11.83
CA SER A 99 -1.45 -20.26 -13.17
C SER A 99 -2.73 -19.93 -13.94
N PRO A 100 -2.63 -19.45 -15.19
CA PRO A 100 -3.80 -19.23 -16.04
C PRO A 100 -4.56 -20.51 -16.42
N ASP A 101 -3.92 -21.68 -16.27
CA ASP A 101 -4.52 -22.99 -16.55
C ASP A 101 -5.40 -23.49 -15.37
N ALA A 102 -5.23 -22.91 -14.20
CA ALA A 102 -6.08 -23.21 -13.05
C ALA A 102 -7.41 -22.42 -13.13
N PRO A 103 -8.51 -22.95 -12.59
CA PRO A 103 -9.79 -22.28 -12.67
C PRO A 103 -9.86 -21.02 -11.78
N SER A 104 -10.28 -19.91 -12.38
CA SER A 104 -10.77 -18.76 -11.62
C SER A 104 -12.18 -19.06 -11.11
N TYR A 105 -12.58 -18.40 -10.00
CA TYR A 105 -13.93 -18.55 -9.46
C TYR A 105 -14.42 -17.26 -8.81
N ARG A 106 -15.72 -17.21 -8.57
CA ARG A 106 -16.41 -16.09 -7.96
C ARG A 106 -16.89 -16.46 -6.57
N VAL A 107 -16.87 -15.48 -5.67
CA VAL A 107 -17.49 -15.57 -4.34
C VAL A 107 -18.51 -14.44 -4.26
N THR A 108 -19.78 -14.77 -4.10
CA THR A 108 -20.84 -13.78 -3.93
C THR A 108 -20.81 -13.16 -2.55
N TYR A 109 -21.51 -12.02 -2.36
CA TYR A 109 -21.62 -11.42 -1.02
C TYR A 109 -22.26 -12.38 -0.01
N ARG A 110 -23.24 -13.17 -0.41
CA ARG A 110 -23.84 -14.21 0.45
C ARG A 110 -22.83 -15.28 0.83
N GLU A 111 -22.15 -15.85 -0.14
CA GLU A 111 -21.14 -16.87 0.11
C GLU A 111 -20.01 -16.36 1.01
N LEU A 112 -19.57 -15.12 0.77
CA LEU A 112 -18.54 -14.48 1.60
C LEU A 112 -19.05 -14.27 3.04
N TYR A 113 -20.27 -13.75 3.20
CA TYR A 113 -20.93 -13.61 4.49
C TYR A 113 -20.98 -14.95 5.26
N GLU A 114 -21.45 -16.02 4.62
CA GLU A 114 -21.56 -17.34 5.25
C GLU A 114 -20.19 -17.89 5.66
N ARG A 115 -19.18 -17.76 4.81
CA ARG A 115 -17.80 -18.18 5.11
C ARG A 115 -17.22 -17.39 6.29
N VAL A 116 -17.44 -16.09 6.34
CA VAL A 116 -17.00 -15.22 7.43
C VAL A 116 -17.71 -15.59 8.74
N CYS A 117 -19.02 -15.85 8.71
CA CYS A 117 -19.77 -16.28 9.89
C CYS A 117 -19.29 -17.63 10.43
N ARG A 118 -19.06 -18.62 9.57
CA ARG A 118 -18.52 -19.91 9.97
C ARG A 118 -17.16 -19.78 10.64
N LEU A 119 -16.25 -19.00 10.06
CA LEU A 119 -14.94 -18.77 10.67
C LEU A 119 -15.06 -17.96 11.96
N GLY A 120 -15.92 -16.97 12.05
CA GLY A 120 -16.17 -16.21 13.28
C GLY A 120 -16.63 -17.11 14.43
N ASN A 121 -17.56 -18.01 14.16
CA ASN A 121 -18.01 -19.01 15.14
C ASN A 121 -16.88 -19.99 15.52
N ALA A 122 -16.09 -20.43 14.57
CA ALA A 122 -14.93 -21.31 14.81
C ALA A 122 -13.89 -20.63 15.72
N LEU A 123 -13.57 -19.37 15.45
CA LEU A 123 -12.64 -18.58 16.27
C LEU A 123 -13.14 -18.44 17.71
N ARG A 124 -14.43 -18.14 17.90
CA ARG A 124 -15.06 -18.11 19.23
C ARG A 124 -14.99 -19.46 19.94
N ALA A 125 -15.25 -20.54 19.24
CA ALA A 125 -15.15 -21.91 19.78
C ALA A 125 -13.72 -22.28 20.19
N LEU A 126 -12.72 -21.73 19.49
CA LEU A 126 -11.30 -21.87 19.81
C LEU A 126 -10.83 -20.89 20.90
N GLY A 127 -11.73 -20.13 21.52
CA GLY A 127 -11.43 -19.26 22.64
C GLY A 127 -10.98 -17.84 22.25
N VAL A 128 -11.05 -17.45 20.98
CA VAL A 128 -10.77 -16.06 20.57
C VAL A 128 -11.91 -15.14 21.01
N ARG A 129 -11.57 -14.01 21.61
CA ARG A 129 -12.52 -13.01 22.15
C ARG A 129 -12.18 -11.62 21.62
N LYS A 130 -13.11 -10.67 21.80
CA LYS A 130 -12.88 -9.26 21.54
C LYS A 130 -11.56 -8.79 22.15
N GLY A 131 -10.72 -8.13 21.35
CA GLY A 131 -9.41 -7.63 21.77
C GLY A 131 -8.26 -8.64 21.67
N ASP A 132 -8.53 -9.94 21.45
CA ASP A 132 -7.48 -10.91 21.16
C ASP A 132 -6.87 -10.63 19.78
N ARG A 133 -5.57 -10.92 19.61
CA ARG A 133 -4.85 -10.75 18.35
C ARG A 133 -4.76 -12.08 17.62
N VAL A 134 -5.05 -12.04 16.32
CA VAL A 134 -4.97 -13.16 15.40
C VAL A 134 -4.00 -12.81 14.28
N THR A 135 -2.97 -13.59 14.10
CA THR A 135 -2.05 -13.45 12.97
C THR A 135 -2.59 -14.17 11.74
N ILE A 136 -2.59 -13.48 10.60
CA ILE A 136 -3.00 -14.03 9.31
C ILE A 136 -1.78 -14.07 8.40
N TYR A 137 -1.38 -15.28 7.99
CA TYR A 137 -0.24 -15.51 7.10
C TYR A 137 -0.71 -16.42 5.96
N LEU A 138 -1.38 -15.81 4.97
CA LEU A 138 -2.05 -16.46 3.86
C LEU A 138 -1.58 -15.87 2.52
N PRO A 139 -1.68 -16.64 1.42
CA PRO A 139 -1.51 -16.10 0.08
C PRO A 139 -2.72 -15.24 -0.31
N MET A 140 -2.66 -14.62 -1.51
CA MET A 140 -3.74 -13.80 -2.06
C MET A 140 -4.90 -14.66 -2.56
N ILE A 141 -5.59 -15.30 -1.64
CA ILE A 141 -6.79 -16.12 -1.86
C ILE A 141 -7.97 -15.55 -1.07
N PRO A 142 -9.22 -15.82 -1.46
CA PRO A 142 -10.40 -15.32 -0.75
C PRO A 142 -10.42 -15.62 0.75
N ASP A 143 -9.79 -16.70 1.18
CA ASP A 143 -9.66 -17.05 2.61
C ASP A 143 -8.94 -15.98 3.44
N ALA A 144 -8.05 -15.18 2.82
CA ALA A 144 -7.41 -14.05 3.49
C ALA A 144 -8.44 -12.96 3.84
N ALA A 145 -9.32 -12.60 2.93
CA ALA A 145 -10.41 -11.65 3.19
C ALA A 145 -11.41 -12.22 4.21
N VAL A 146 -11.73 -13.51 4.11
CA VAL A 146 -12.58 -14.23 5.10
C VAL A 146 -11.98 -14.12 6.48
N ALA A 147 -10.67 -14.36 6.63
CA ALA A 147 -9.98 -14.29 7.92
C ALA A 147 -9.99 -12.89 8.52
N MET A 148 -9.71 -11.85 7.71
CA MET A 148 -9.74 -10.46 8.16
C MET A 148 -11.14 -10.05 8.64
N LEU A 149 -12.17 -10.35 7.86
CA LEU A 149 -13.56 -10.00 8.17
C LEU A 149 -14.15 -10.81 9.31
N ALA A 150 -13.73 -12.08 9.49
CA ALA A 150 -14.14 -12.88 10.64
C ALA A 150 -13.56 -12.35 11.95
N CYS A 151 -12.31 -11.91 11.96
CA CYS A 151 -11.71 -11.21 13.10
C CYS A 151 -12.49 -9.95 13.43
N ALA A 152 -12.75 -9.10 12.43
CA ALA A 152 -13.54 -7.88 12.59
C ALA A 152 -14.94 -8.17 13.15
N ARG A 153 -15.59 -9.24 12.67
CA ARG A 153 -16.94 -9.62 13.10
C ARG A 153 -17.04 -9.93 14.59
N ILE A 154 -16.04 -10.62 15.14
CA ILE A 154 -16.03 -11.00 16.55
C ILE A 154 -15.25 -10.04 17.46
N GLY A 155 -14.76 -8.93 16.91
CA GLY A 155 -13.98 -7.93 17.65
C GLY A 155 -12.53 -8.32 17.94
N ALA A 156 -12.01 -9.37 17.31
CA ALA A 156 -10.59 -9.71 17.35
C ALA A 156 -9.78 -8.74 16.48
N ILE A 157 -8.55 -8.50 16.87
CA ILE A 157 -7.62 -7.61 16.18
C ILE A 157 -6.75 -8.45 15.27
N HIS A 158 -6.86 -8.29 13.94
CA HIS A 158 -6.00 -9.04 13.04
C HIS A 158 -4.65 -8.35 12.81
N SER A 159 -3.62 -9.18 12.63
CA SER A 159 -2.28 -8.80 12.22
C SER A 159 -1.91 -9.63 11.00
N VAL A 160 -2.04 -9.04 9.82
CA VAL A 160 -1.72 -9.72 8.56
C VAL A 160 -0.22 -9.63 8.31
N VAL A 161 0.39 -10.76 8.05
CA VAL A 161 1.80 -10.90 7.69
C VAL A 161 1.87 -11.29 6.21
N PHE A 162 2.67 -10.58 5.45
CA PHE A 162 2.85 -10.87 4.02
C PHE A 162 3.33 -12.32 3.82
N GLY A 163 2.63 -13.09 2.97
CA GLY A 163 2.88 -14.52 2.73
C GLY A 163 4.27 -14.87 2.19
N GLY A 164 5.02 -13.87 1.81
CA GLY A 164 6.41 -14.02 1.39
C GLY A 164 7.45 -13.76 2.50
N PHE A 165 7.07 -13.40 3.72
CA PHE A 165 8.04 -13.15 4.79
C PHE A 165 8.62 -14.43 5.37
N ALA A 166 9.88 -14.31 5.85
CA ALA A 166 10.62 -15.38 6.48
C ALA A 166 10.11 -15.68 7.92
N PRO A 167 10.44 -16.84 8.50
CA PRO A 167 10.02 -17.23 9.84
C PRO A 167 10.29 -16.19 10.93
N ASN A 168 11.45 -15.56 10.93
CA ASN A 168 11.79 -14.52 11.92
C ASN A 168 10.81 -13.35 11.88
N SER A 169 10.43 -12.91 10.68
CA SER A 169 9.45 -11.82 10.52
C SER A 169 8.06 -12.19 11.05
N ILE A 170 7.66 -13.45 10.95
CA ILE A 170 6.42 -13.95 11.54
C ILE A 170 6.53 -13.93 13.08
N ALA A 171 7.62 -14.49 13.60
CA ALA A 171 7.85 -14.58 15.05
C ALA A 171 7.88 -13.19 15.71
N ASP A 172 8.60 -12.24 15.14
CA ASP A 172 8.71 -10.88 15.68
C ASP A 172 7.33 -10.22 15.83
N ARG A 173 6.45 -10.40 14.85
CA ARG A 173 5.08 -9.85 14.88
C ARG A 173 4.19 -10.57 15.88
N VAL A 174 4.29 -11.89 15.93
CA VAL A 174 3.58 -12.71 16.92
C VAL A 174 3.95 -12.33 18.34
N ILE A 175 5.23 -12.13 18.59
CA ILE A 175 5.76 -11.75 19.90
C ILE A 175 5.29 -10.35 20.28
N ASP A 176 5.45 -9.38 19.38
CA ASP A 176 5.12 -7.98 19.64
C ASP A 176 3.64 -7.78 19.97
N CYS A 177 2.73 -8.42 19.23
CA CYS A 177 1.29 -8.28 19.50
C CYS A 177 0.72 -9.35 20.45
N GLY A 178 1.50 -10.34 20.86
CA GLY A 178 1.01 -11.43 21.70
C GLY A 178 -0.12 -12.23 21.03
N SER A 179 0.10 -12.62 19.77
CA SER A 179 -0.92 -13.29 18.96
C SER A 179 -1.32 -14.64 19.57
N LYS A 180 -2.63 -14.88 19.68
CA LYS A 180 -3.21 -16.08 20.27
C LYS A 180 -3.39 -17.22 19.28
N LEU A 181 -3.63 -16.88 18.01
CA LEU A 181 -3.95 -17.83 16.96
C LEU A 181 -3.32 -17.39 15.65
N ILE A 182 -2.88 -18.34 14.83
CA ILE A 182 -2.40 -18.09 13.47
C ILE A 182 -3.33 -18.79 12.48
N ILE A 183 -3.71 -18.08 11.41
CA ILE A 183 -4.37 -18.64 10.24
C ILE A 183 -3.36 -18.64 9.10
N THR A 184 -3.06 -19.80 8.54
CA THR A 184 -2.12 -19.98 7.44
C THR A 184 -2.66 -20.99 6.42
N ALA A 185 -1.89 -21.32 5.40
CA ALA A 185 -2.18 -22.35 4.42
C ALA A 185 -1.06 -23.40 4.37
N ASP A 186 -1.35 -24.53 3.75
CA ASP A 186 -0.32 -25.54 3.46
C ASP A 186 0.83 -24.91 2.69
N GLU A 187 0.54 -24.38 1.52
CA GLU A 187 1.49 -23.69 0.64
C GLU A 187 0.78 -22.50 -0.06
N GLY A 188 1.54 -21.53 -0.54
CA GLY A 188 1.09 -20.52 -1.51
C GLY A 188 1.68 -20.80 -2.88
N LEU A 189 1.11 -20.16 -3.91
CA LEU A 189 1.63 -20.18 -5.28
C LEU A 189 2.01 -18.75 -5.69
N ARG A 190 3.20 -18.60 -6.28
CA ARG A 190 3.65 -17.30 -6.75
C ARG A 190 4.65 -17.44 -7.88
N GLY A 191 4.26 -17.03 -9.08
CA GLY A 191 5.12 -17.10 -10.28
C GLY A 191 5.53 -18.53 -10.61
N GLY A 192 4.63 -19.49 -10.47
CA GLY A 192 4.87 -20.92 -10.70
C GLY A 192 5.64 -21.61 -9.58
N LYS A 193 5.98 -20.91 -8.50
CA LYS A 193 6.72 -21.46 -7.35
C LYS A 193 5.81 -21.68 -6.15
N LYS A 194 6.06 -22.75 -5.42
CA LYS A 194 5.40 -23.04 -4.14
C LYS A 194 6.11 -22.29 -3.01
N ILE A 195 5.32 -21.64 -2.15
CA ILE A 195 5.79 -20.98 -0.93
C ILE A 195 5.37 -21.87 0.26
N PRO A 196 6.33 -22.36 1.07
CA PRO A 196 6.04 -23.30 2.17
C PRO A 196 5.50 -22.58 3.41
N LEU A 197 4.25 -22.10 3.36
CA LEU A 197 3.68 -21.22 4.40
C LEU A 197 3.62 -21.93 5.76
N LYS A 198 3.04 -23.14 5.81
CA LYS A 198 2.95 -23.89 7.08
C LYS A 198 4.34 -24.21 7.68
N ALA A 199 5.30 -24.59 6.84
CA ALA A 199 6.66 -24.84 7.29
C ALA A 199 7.33 -23.57 7.85
N ASN A 200 7.08 -22.40 7.26
CA ASN A 200 7.55 -21.12 7.78
C ASN A 200 6.92 -20.78 9.15
N VAL A 201 5.63 -21.06 9.32
CA VAL A 201 4.96 -20.90 10.63
C VAL A 201 5.57 -21.84 11.67
N ASP A 202 5.81 -23.10 11.32
CA ASP A 202 6.44 -24.06 12.23
C ASP A 202 7.84 -23.64 12.65
N ALA A 203 8.63 -23.12 11.72
CA ALA A 203 9.95 -22.58 12.02
C ALA A 203 9.86 -21.33 12.93
N ALA A 204 8.90 -20.44 12.68
CA ALA A 204 8.66 -19.26 13.51
C ALA A 204 8.28 -19.66 14.95
N LEU A 205 7.42 -20.64 15.12
CA LEU A 205 6.93 -21.08 16.44
C LEU A 205 7.96 -21.89 17.26
N LYS A 206 9.10 -22.23 16.67
CA LYS A 206 10.26 -22.77 17.39
C LYS A 206 11.14 -21.68 18.01
N LEU A 207 10.97 -20.43 17.60
CA LEU A 207 11.73 -19.32 18.12
C LEU A 207 11.22 -18.92 19.52
N PRO A 208 12.11 -18.46 20.42
CA PRO A 208 11.72 -18.03 21.77
C PRO A 208 10.72 -16.88 21.74
N GLY A 209 9.76 -16.90 22.68
CA GLY A 209 8.77 -15.82 22.85
C GLY A 209 7.45 -16.00 22.11
N THR A 210 7.30 -17.04 21.28
CA THR A 210 6.09 -17.31 20.48
C THR A 210 5.03 -18.15 21.21
N THR A 211 5.17 -18.37 22.49
CA THR A 211 4.33 -19.27 23.32
C THR A 211 2.89 -18.77 23.50
N SER A 212 2.57 -17.56 23.10
CA SER A 212 1.20 -17.04 23.11
C SER A 212 0.28 -17.72 22.11
N VAL A 213 0.84 -18.35 21.06
CA VAL A 213 0.06 -19.04 20.02
C VAL A 213 -0.43 -20.40 20.53
N GLU A 214 -1.74 -20.50 20.73
CA GLU A 214 -2.40 -21.71 21.21
C GLU A 214 -2.87 -22.62 20.05
N THR A 215 -3.22 -22.02 18.90
CA THR A 215 -3.80 -22.74 17.76
C THR A 215 -3.25 -22.21 16.44
N VAL A 216 -3.03 -23.13 15.50
CA VAL A 216 -2.72 -22.82 14.10
C VAL A 216 -3.81 -23.46 13.22
N LEU A 217 -4.57 -22.62 12.49
CA LEU A 217 -5.53 -23.09 11.48
C LEU A 217 -4.85 -23.11 10.11
N VAL A 218 -4.93 -24.24 9.43
CA VAL A 218 -4.26 -24.47 8.14
C VAL A 218 -5.29 -24.66 7.03
N VAL A 219 -5.32 -23.73 6.09
CA VAL A 219 -6.13 -23.82 4.87
C VAL A 219 -5.44 -24.80 3.91
N ARG A 220 -6.20 -25.74 3.38
CA ARG A 220 -5.73 -26.62 2.30
C ARG A 220 -5.88 -25.93 0.97
N HIS A 221 -4.80 -25.36 0.48
CA HIS A 221 -4.79 -24.59 -0.78
C HIS A 221 -4.21 -25.39 -1.95
N THR A 222 -3.00 -25.90 -1.80
CA THR A 222 -2.32 -26.65 -2.88
C THR A 222 -2.47 -28.18 -2.72
N GLY A 223 -2.84 -28.64 -1.55
CA GLY A 223 -2.86 -30.05 -1.21
C GLY A 223 -1.46 -30.63 -0.91
N GLY A 224 -0.46 -29.74 -0.74
CA GLY A 224 0.90 -30.13 -0.36
C GLY A 224 0.93 -30.84 1.00
N ALA A 225 1.85 -31.77 1.17
CA ALA A 225 2.07 -32.43 2.44
C ALA A 225 2.71 -31.46 3.45
N VAL A 226 2.10 -31.35 4.62
CA VAL A 226 2.60 -30.49 5.72
C VAL A 226 2.60 -31.28 7.02
N ASP A 227 3.51 -30.92 7.91
CA ASP A 227 3.55 -31.46 9.26
C ASP A 227 2.45 -30.80 10.11
N MET A 228 1.63 -31.63 10.78
CA MET A 228 0.52 -31.16 11.62
C MET A 228 0.75 -31.61 13.05
N GLN A 229 1.05 -30.68 13.93
CA GLN A 229 1.37 -30.93 15.34
C GLN A 229 0.13 -30.81 16.23
N ALA A 230 -0.56 -31.91 16.45
CA ALA A 230 -1.71 -31.94 17.37
C ALA A 230 -1.27 -31.73 18.83
N PRO A 231 -2.06 -31.06 19.67
CA PRO A 231 -3.40 -30.50 19.39
C PRO A 231 -3.40 -29.08 18.83
N ARG A 232 -2.25 -28.46 18.67
CA ARG A 232 -2.08 -27.05 18.26
C ARG A 232 -2.60 -26.82 16.84
N ASP A 233 -2.18 -27.68 15.89
CA ASP A 233 -2.47 -27.50 14.47
C ASP A 233 -3.77 -28.21 14.11
N ARG A 234 -4.63 -27.50 13.38
CA ARG A 234 -5.92 -28.00 12.92
C ARG A 234 -6.15 -27.61 11.47
N TRP A 235 -6.71 -28.51 10.70
CA TRP A 235 -7.18 -28.17 9.37
C TRP A 235 -8.34 -27.20 9.46
N PHE A 236 -8.28 -26.14 8.65
CA PHE A 236 -9.29 -25.08 8.61
C PHE A 236 -10.69 -25.66 8.33
N HIS A 237 -10.83 -26.49 7.31
CA HIS A 237 -12.11 -27.09 6.92
C HIS A 237 -12.73 -27.98 8.01
N ASP A 238 -11.92 -28.72 8.78
CA ASP A 238 -12.43 -29.57 9.86
C ASP A 238 -13.09 -28.78 10.99
N VAL A 239 -12.62 -27.55 11.20
CA VAL A 239 -13.08 -26.69 12.32
C VAL A 239 -14.17 -25.72 11.87
N VAL A 240 -14.13 -25.27 10.61
CA VAL A 240 -14.94 -24.16 10.10
C VAL A 240 -16.20 -24.64 9.38
N ASP A 241 -16.11 -25.69 8.54
CA ASP A 241 -17.21 -26.06 7.66
C ASP A 241 -18.46 -26.55 8.40
N SER A 242 -18.30 -27.09 9.60
CA SER A 242 -19.41 -27.54 10.45
C SER A 242 -20.07 -26.44 11.27
N GLN A 243 -19.51 -25.25 11.28
CA GLN A 243 -20.04 -24.12 12.05
C GLN A 243 -21.30 -23.52 11.39
N PRO A 244 -22.20 -22.90 12.18
CA PRO A 244 -23.34 -22.15 11.63
C PRO A 244 -22.92 -21.06 10.66
N ALA A 245 -23.70 -20.86 9.61
CA ALA A 245 -23.51 -19.81 8.61
C ALA A 245 -24.01 -18.42 9.05
N GLU A 246 -24.43 -18.31 10.30
CA GLU A 246 -24.81 -17.06 10.95
C GLU A 246 -23.95 -16.88 12.21
N CYS A 247 -23.45 -15.65 12.42
CA CYS A 247 -22.62 -15.31 13.56
C CYS A 247 -22.96 -13.91 14.02
N GLU A 248 -23.41 -13.76 15.26
CA GLU A 248 -23.74 -12.47 15.83
C GLU A 248 -22.52 -11.55 15.81
N PRO A 249 -22.59 -10.36 15.21
CA PRO A 249 -21.47 -9.44 15.18
C PRO A 249 -21.25 -8.77 16.53
N GLU A 250 -20.00 -8.61 16.92
CA GLU A 250 -19.63 -7.84 18.11
C GLU A 250 -19.96 -6.37 17.93
N ARG A 251 -20.57 -5.74 18.93
CA ARG A 251 -20.77 -4.29 18.96
C ARG A 251 -19.45 -3.62 19.32
N MET A 252 -18.82 -2.97 18.34
CA MET A 252 -17.55 -2.30 18.51
C MET A 252 -17.78 -0.82 18.76
N ASN A 253 -17.06 -0.25 19.73
CA ASN A 253 -16.94 1.20 19.79
C ASN A 253 -16.18 1.70 18.56
N ALA A 254 -16.48 2.89 18.09
CA ALA A 254 -15.82 3.51 16.93
C ALA A 254 -14.28 3.53 17.05
N GLU A 255 -13.75 3.72 18.27
CA GLU A 255 -12.30 3.75 18.54
C GLU A 255 -11.74 2.39 19.01
N ASP A 256 -12.52 1.32 19.02
CA ASP A 256 -11.98 -0.02 19.24
C ASP A 256 -11.02 -0.41 18.12
N PRO A 257 -9.88 -1.05 18.45
CA PRO A 257 -8.91 -1.50 17.44
C PRO A 257 -9.53 -2.46 16.41
N LEU A 258 -9.19 -2.25 15.15
CA LEU A 258 -9.56 -3.13 14.04
C LEU A 258 -8.41 -4.05 13.64
N PHE A 259 -7.24 -3.47 13.41
CA PHE A 259 -6.05 -4.23 13.03
C PHE A 259 -4.75 -3.54 13.45
N ILE A 260 -3.70 -4.36 13.46
CA ILE A 260 -2.30 -3.94 13.60
C ILE A 260 -1.60 -4.32 12.29
N LEU A 261 -0.91 -3.37 11.68
CA LEU A 261 -0.09 -3.64 10.50
C LEU A 261 1.33 -3.14 10.72
N TYR A 262 2.29 -4.04 10.59
CA TYR A 262 3.69 -3.74 10.86
C TYR A 262 4.38 -3.12 9.66
N THR A 263 5.06 -2.00 9.89
CA THR A 263 5.92 -1.33 8.92
C THR A 263 7.39 -1.41 9.34
N SER A 264 8.30 -1.37 8.37
CA SER A 264 9.72 -1.26 8.65
C SER A 264 10.01 0.08 9.36
N GLY A 265 10.61 0.01 10.53
CA GLY A 265 11.08 1.21 11.25
C GLY A 265 12.51 1.57 10.87
N SER A 266 12.87 2.86 10.96
CA SER A 266 14.25 3.34 10.83
C SER A 266 15.21 2.76 11.89
N THR A 267 14.65 2.28 13.01
CA THR A 267 15.39 1.73 14.16
C THR A 267 15.54 0.20 14.15
N GLY A 268 15.18 -0.47 13.07
CA GLY A 268 15.31 -1.93 12.92
C GLY A 268 14.17 -2.77 13.50
N LYS A 269 13.41 -2.30 14.51
CA LYS A 269 12.20 -3.01 14.98
C LYS A 269 10.97 -2.54 14.20
N PRO A 270 10.12 -3.48 13.71
CA PRO A 270 8.86 -3.13 13.09
C PRO A 270 7.98 -2.28 14.01
N LYS A 271 7.22 -1.34 13.44
CA LYS A 271 6.21 -0.56 14.15
C LYS A 271 4.84 -1.17 13.86
N GLY A 272 4.12 -1.55 14.88
CA GLY A 272 2.73 -1.99 14.76
C GLY A 272 1.79 -0.79 14.62
N VAL A 273 1.46 -0.41 13.40
CA VAL A 273 0.49 0.66 13.13
C VAL A 273 -0.89 0.17 13.52
N LEU A 274 -1.54 0.87 14.45
CA LEU A 274 -2.88 0.50 14.93
C LEU A 274 -3.93 1.41 14.30
N HIS A 275 -4.89 0.79 13.60
CA HIS A 275 -6.10 1.45 13.12
C HIS A 275 -7.34 1.03 13.91
N THR A 276 -8.23 2.00 14.14
CA THR A 276 -9.51 1.80 14.84
C THR A 276 -10.67 1.63 13.86
N THR A 277 -11.80 1.16 14.35
CA THR A 277 -12.86 0.58 13.51
C THR A 277 -13.56 1.60 12.60
N ALA A 278 -14.17 2.63 13.17
CA ALA A 278 -15.09 3.48 12.41
C ALA A 278 -14.38 4.45 11.46
N GLY A 279 -13.44 5.22 11.98
CA GLY A 279 -12.76 6.25 11.19
C GLY A 279 -12.00 5.65 10.02
N TYR A 280 -11.29 4.55 10.25
CA TYR A 280 -10.60 3.84 9.19
C TYR A 280 -11.55 3.31 8.11
N LEU A 281 -12.60 2.57 8.51
CA LEU A 281 -13.56 1.99 7.57
C LEU A 281 -14.26 3.06 6.74
N LEU A 282 -14.72 4.14 7.39
CA LEU A 282 -15.35 5.26 6.71
C LEU A 282 -14.43 5.88 5.67
N TYR A 283 -13.19 6.15 6.07
CA TYR A 283 -12.22 6.80 5.20
C TYR A 283 -11.81 5.91 4.01
N ALA A 284 -11.56 4.64 4.26
CA ALA A 284 -11.25 3.66 3.20
C ALA A 284 -12.42 3.52 2.20
N ALA A 285 -13.65 3.41 2.69
CA ALA A 285 -14.83 3.32 1.83
C ALA A 285 -15.07 4.60 1.02
N TYR A 286 -14.97 5.76 1.67
CA TYR A 286 -15.23 7.05 1.02
C TYR A 286 -14.16 7.38 -0.03
N THR A 287 -12.88 7.18 0.28
CA THR A 287 -11.81 7.41 -0.68
C THR A 287 -11.86 6.41 -1.84
N HIS A 288 -12.13 5.14 -1.57
CA HIS A 288 -12.28 4.14 -2.63
C HIS A 288 -13.40 4.51 -3.62
N GLU A 289 -14.58 4.85 -3.13
CA GLU A 289 -15.71 5.24 -3.98
C GLU A 289 -15.42 6.51 -4.79
N THR A 290 -14.85 7.52 -4.14
CA THR A 290 -14.68 8.86 -4.72
C THR A 290 -13.48 8.93 -5.67
N VAL A 291 -12.32 8.41 -5.25
CA VAL A 291 -11.09 8.49 -6.04
C VAL A 291 -11.19 7.64 -7.31
N PHE A 292 -11.76 6.44 -7.20
CA PHE A 292 -11.92 5.54 -8.34
C PHE A 292 -13.22 5.77 -9.11
N ASP A 293 -14.00 6.79 -8.75
CA ASP A 293 -15.29 7.08 -9.40
C ASP A 293 -16.13 5.82 -9.55
N LEU A 294 -16.26 5.05 -8.47
CA LEU A 294 -16.83 3.71 -8.47
C LEU A 294 -18.27 3.69 -8.95
N ARG A 295 -18.58 2.76 -9.85
CA ARG A 295 -19.93 2.47 -10.37
C ARG A 295 -20.36 1.06 -10.01
N GLU A 296 -21.66 0.82 -10.02
CA GLU A 296 -22.23 -0.47 -9.60
C GLU A 296 -21.68 -1.66 -10.39
N ASP A 297 -21.45 -1.48 -11.69
CA ASP A 297 -21.02 -2.55 -12.60
C ASP A 297 -19.50 -2.67 -12.73
N ASP A 298 -18.73 -1.87 -12.00
CA ASP A 298 -17.27 -1.90 -12.08
C ASP A 298 -16.70 -3.23 -11.58
N ILE A 299 -15.70 -3.71 -12.29
CA ILE A 299 -14.79 -4.75 -11.84
C ILE A 299 -13.46 -4.06 -11.50
N TYR A 300 -13.21 -3.96 -10.21
CA TYR A 300 -12.08 -3.26 -9.65
C TYR A 300 -10.94 -4.23 -9.33
N TRP A 301 -9.75 -3.93 -9.81
CA TRP A 301 -8.56 -4.72 -9.52
C TRP A 301 -7.43 -3.87 -8.95
N CYS A 302 -7.09 -4.12 -7.70
CA CYS A 302 -5.87 -3.65 -7.06
C CYS A 302 -4.86 -4.80 -7.01
N THR A 303 -3.66 -4.60 -7.53
CA THR A 303 -2.63 -5.64 -7.61
C THR A 303 -1.79 -5.77 -6.33
N ALA A 304 -2.12 -5.04 -5.28
CA ALA A 304 -1.45 -5.14 -3.99
C ALA A 304 -1.75 -6.48 -3.29
N ASP A 305 -1.05 -6.70 -2.18
CA ASP A 305 -1.25 -7.86 -1.31
C ASP A 305 -1.90 -7.42 0.00
N VAL A 306 -2.72 -8.28 0.60
CA VAL A 306 -3.35 -8.01 1.91
C VAL A 306 -2.35 -7.88 3.04
N GLY A 307 -1.12 -8.31 2.86
CA GLY A 307 0.00 -8.08 3.79
C GLY A 307 0.45 -6.62 3.87
N TRP A 308 -0.12 -5.74 3.03
CA TRP A 308 0.14 -4.30 3.01
C TRP A 308 -1.14 -3.51 3.23
N VAL A 309 -1.00 -2.24 3.66
CA VAL A 309 -2.16 -1.39 3.91
C VAL A 309 -3.02 -1.19 2.65
N THR A 310 -2.41 -1.17 1.47
CA THR A 310 -3.16 -1.05 0.21
C THR A 310 -4.12 -2.23 0.02
N GLY A 311 -3.72 -3.44 0.38
CA GLY A 311 -4.60 -4.60 0.37
C GLY A 311 -5.72 -4.51 1.40
N HIS A 312 -5.43 -4.01 2.60
CA HIS A 312 -6.46 -3.77 3.63
C HIS A 312 -7.50 -2.76 3.15
N SER A 313 -7.07 -1.58 2.77
CA SER A 313 -7.96 -0.46 2.46
C SER A 313 -8.64 -0.59 1.10
N TYR A 314 -7.94 -1.11 0.08
CA TYR A 314 -8.38 -1.08 -1.31
C TYR A 314 -8.46 -2.44 -2.00
N ILE A 315 -8.43 -3.54 -1.25
CA ILE A 315 -8.90 -4.86 -1.72
C ILE A 315 -10.06 -5.33 -0.84
N VAL A 316 -9.95 -5.22 0.49
CA VAL A 316 -10.92 -5.76 1.42
C VAL A 316 -11.91 -4.70 1.91
N TYR A 317 -11.49 -3.79 2.80
CA TYR A 317 -12.43 -2.93 3.53
C TYR A 317 -13.14 -1.89 2.65
N GLY A 318 -12.43 -1.12 1.86
CA GLY A 318 -13.01 -0.09 1.00
C GLY A 318 -13.97 -0.67 -0.04
N PRO A 319 -13.50 -1.58 -0.91
CA PRO A 319 -14.33 -2.17 -1.95
C PRO A 319 -15.57 -2.89 -1.40
N LEU A 320 -15.43 -3.72 -0.39
CA LEU A 320 -16.56 -4.50 0.15
C LEU A 320 -17.56 -3.64 0.90
N ALA A 321 -17.11 -2.62 1.65
CA ALA A 321 -18.01 -1.65 2.27
C ALA A 321 -18.85 -0.88 1.22
N ASN A 322 -18.35 -0.73 0.00
CA ASN A 322 -19.04 -0.10 -1.11
C ASN A 322 -19.88 -1.07 -1.96
N GLY A 323 -19.91 -2.35 -1.63
CA GLY A 323 -20.62 -3.36 -2.42
C GLY A 323 -19.99 -3.60 -3.81
N ALA A 324 -18.71 -3.32 -3.97
CA ALA A 324 -17.97 -3.49 -5.22
C ALA A 324 -17.64 -4.95 -5.51
N THR A 325 -17.30 -5.25 -6.77
CA THR A 325 -16.63 -6.49 -7.16
C THR A 325 -15.13 -6.24 -7.21
N ALA A 326 -14.36 -6.90 -6.32
CA ALA A 326 -12.91 -6.80 -6.26
C ALA A 326 -12.26 -8.08 -6.80
N LEU A 327 -11.27 -7.92 -7.68
CA LEU A 327 -10.47 -9.04 -8.17
C LEU A 327 -9.30 -9.27 -7.21
N MET A 328 -9.14 -10.53 -6.76
CA MET A 328 -7.98 -11.00 -6.00
C MET A 328 -7.11 -11.88 -6.91
N PHE A 329 -5.86 -11.49 -7.07
CA PHE A 329 -4.90 -12.16 -7.92
C PHE A 329 -3.77 -12.78 -7.09
N GLU A 330 -3.62 -14.08 -7.14
CA GLU A 330 -2.56 -14.79 -6.43
C GLU A 330 -1.19 -14.66 -7.12
N GLY A 331 -1.17 -14.37 -8.42
CA GLY A 331 0.00 -14.42 -9.27
C GLY A 331 0.90 -13.17 -9.23
N VAL A 332 1.76 -13.11 -10.23
CA VAL A 332 2.70 -12.01 -10.47
C VAL A 332 2.56 -11.48 -11.90
N PRO A 333 3.03 -10.25 -12.20
CA PRO A 333 2.77 -9.62 -13.49
C PRO A 333 3.44 -10.30 -14.70
N ASN A 334 4.49 -11.08 -14.47
CA ASN A 334 5.35 -11.66 -15.51
C ASN A 334 5.32 -13.20 -15.58
N TYR A 335 4.33 -13.85 -14.97
CA TYR A 335 4.18 -15.30 -15.03
C TYR A 335 2.78 -15.70 -15.52
N PRO A 336 2.66 -16.66 -16.45
CA PRO A 336 3.75 -17.35 -17.18
C PRO A 336 4.39 -16.48 -18.28
N SER A 337 3.82 -15.33 -18.56
CA SER A 337 4.32 -14.38 -19.55
C SER A 337 4.16 -12.94 -19.06
N VAL A 338 4.90 -12.02 -19.67
CA VAL A 338 4.81 -10.57 -19.39
C VAL A 338 3.50 -9.93 -19.86
N SER A 339 2.63 -10.69 -20.53
CA SER A 339 1.26 -10.27 -20.89
C SER A 339 0.22 -10.56 -19.78
N ARG A 340 0.62 -11.22 -18.70
CA ARG A 340 -0.31 -11.78 -17.69
C ARG A 340 -1.32 -10.77 -17.15
N PHE A 341 -0.88 -9.56 -16.77
CA PHE A 341 -1.79 -8.53 -16.27
C PHE A 341 -2.84 -8.13 -17.31
N TRP A 342 -2.41 -7.99 -18.56
CA TRP A 342 -3.28 -7.56 -19.65
C TRP A 342 -4.30 -8.64 -20.04
N GLU A 343 -3.88 -9.89 -19.99
CA GLU A 343 -4.75 -11.05 -20.20
C GLU A 343 -5.79 -11.18 -19.09
N VAL A 344 -5.44 -10.92 -17.83
CA VAL A 344 -6.37 -10.89 -16.69
C VAL A 344 -7.40 -9.77 -16.85
N ILE A 345 -6.98 -8.59 -17.30
CA ILE A 345 -7.88 -7.47 -17.59
C ILE A 345 -8.92 -7.86 -18.62
N ASP A 346 -8.51 -8.44 -19.74
CA ASP A 346 -9.42 -8.87 -20.80
C ASP A 346 -10.31 -10.04 -20.37
N LYS A 347 -9.74 -11.04 -19.68
CA LYS A 347 -10.48 -12.21 -19.20
C LYS A 347 -11.64 -11.84 -18.29
N HIS A 348 -11.41 -10.92 -17.36
CA HIS A 348 -12.37 -10.54 -16.35
C HIS A 348 -13.08 -9.21 -16.62
N GLN A 349 -12.77 -8.56 -17.75
CA GLN A 349 -13.34 -7.26 -18.13
C GLN A 349 -13.14 -6.20 -17.04
N VAL A 350 -11.92 -6.11 -16.51
CA VAL A 350 -11.54 -5.15 -15.47
C VAL A 350 -11.76 -3.72 -15.97
N THR A 351 -12.42 -2.90 -15.16
CA THR A 351 -12.76 -1.51 -15.50
C THR A 351 -11.89 -0.49 -14.80
N ILE A 352 -11.40 -0.83 -13.59
CA ILE A 352 -10.50 0.00 -12.78
C ILE A 352 -9.27 -0.84 -12.44
N PHE A 353 -8.10 -0.33 -12.79
CA PHE A 353 -6.82 -1.02 -12.57
C PHE A 353 -5.89 -0.15 -11.72
N TYR A 354 -5.52 -0.64 -10.53
CA TYR A 354 -4.75 0.07 -9.53
C TYR A 354 -3.50 -0.73 -9.18
N THR A 355 -2.32 -0.20 -9.53
CA THR A 355 -1.06 -0.93 -9.39
C THR A 355 0.10 -0.02 -8.97
N ALA A 356 1.26 -0.61 -8.71
CA ALA A 356 2.46 0.12 -8.29
C ALA A 356 3.34 0.54 -9.46
N PRO A 357 4.01 1.70 -9.40
CA PRO A 357 4.99 2.13 -10.41
C PRO A 357 6.09 1.13 -10.70
N THR A 358 6.53 0.38 -9.71
CA THR A 358 7.51 -0.71 -9.90
C THR A 358 7.01 -1.78 -10.88
N ALA A 359 5.74 -2.19 -10.79
CA ALA A 359 5.15 -3.14 -11.74
C ALA A 359 5.04 -2.52 -13.14
N ILE A 360 4.64 -1.25 -13.22
CA ILE A 360 4.54 -0.51 -14.48
C ILE A 360 5.91 -0.44 -15.17
N ARG A 361 6.97 -0.03 -14.45
CA ARG A 361 8.33 0.05 -15.00
C ARG A 361 8.86 -1.31 -15.45
N ALA A 362 8.61 -2.35 -14.66
CA ALA A 362 9.03 -3.71 -15.04
C ALA A 362 8.36 -4.17 -16.34
N LEU A 363 7.08 -3.87 -16.51
CA LEU A 363 6.34 -4.23 -17.75
C LEU A 363 6.67 -3.30 -18.92
N MET A 364 6.93 -2.03 -18.68
CA MET A 364 7.39 -1.07 -19.67
C MET A 364 8.72 -1.51 -20.29
N ARG A 365 9.62 -2.07 -19.49
CA ARG A 365 10.90 -2.64 -19.96
C ARG A 365 10.73 -3.73 -21.03
N GLU A 366 9.64 -4.49 -20.96
CA GLU A 366 9.32 -5.56 -21.92
C GLU A 366 8.70 -5.04 -23.24
N GLY A 367 8.57 -3.71 -23.35
CA GLY A 367 8.02 -3.04 -24.54
C GLY A 367 6.50 -3.07 -24.62
N GLU A 368 5.98 -2.55 -25.73
CA GLU A 368 4.54 -2.39 -25.94
C GLU A 368 3.85 -3.65 -26.51
N ALA A 369 4.60 -4.51 -27.19
CA ALA A 369 4.03 -5.66 -27.88
C ALA A 369 3.23 -6.61 -26.98
N PRO A 370 3.67 -6.93 -25.74
CA PRO A 370 2.88 -7.74 -24.82
C PRO A 370 1.55 -7.11 -24.43
N VAL A 371 1.52 -5.78 -24.28
CA VAL A 371 0.30 -5.02 -23.95
C VAL A 371 -0.66 -5.03 -25.14
N LYS A 372 -0.15 -4.76 -26.35
CA LYS A 372 -0.95 -4.65 -27.58
C LYS A 372 -1.53 -5.97 -28.07
N LYS A 373 -1.14 -7.10 -27.50
CA LYS A 373 -1.79 -8.40 -27.74
C LYS A 373 -3.20 -8.50 -27.15
N THR A 374 -3.56 -7.61 -26.27
CA THR A 374 -4.85 -7.57 -25.57
C THR A 374 -5.62 -6.31 -25.92
N SER A 375 -6.93 -6.33 -25.76
CA SER A 375 -7.77 -5.18 -26.12
C SER A 375 -7.84 -4.12 -25.04
N ARG A 376 -7.95 -4.53 -23.76
CA ARG A 376 -8.12 -3.69 -22.58
C ARG A 376 -9.23 -2.64 -22.68
N THR A 377 -10.19 -2.87 -23.59
CA THR A 377 -11.27 -1.92 -23.89
C THR A 377 -12.22 -1.73 -22.72
N SER A 378 -12.24 -2.66 -21.76
CA SER A 378 -13.04 -2.54 -20.53
C SER A 378 -12.51 -1.47 -19.57
N LEU A 379 -11.20 -1.16 -19.62
CA LEU A 379 -10.60 -0.16 -18.73
C LEU A 379 -11.20 1.23 -18.96
N ARG A 380 -11.57 1.89 -17.88
CA ARG A 380 -12.02 3.27 -17.86
C ARG A 380 -11.22 4.19 -16.94
N LEU A 381 -10.51 3.63 -15.96
CA LEU A 381 -9.69 4.37 -15.00
C LEU A 381 -8.48 3.55 -14.56
N LEU A 382 -7.34 4.21 -14.48
CA LEU A 382 -6.08 3.66 -13.98
C LEU A 382 -5.69 4.33 -12.67
N GLY A 383 -4.94 3.63 -11.84
CA GLY A 383 -4.40 4.20 -10.61
C GLY A 383 -2.96 3.74 -10.33
N SER A 384 -2.25 4.55 -9.58
CA SER A 384 -0.86 4.31 -9.16
C SER A 384 -0.72 4.48 -7.66
N VAL A 385 0.05 3.61 -7.02
CA VAL A 385 0.20 3.56 -5.56
C VAL A 385 1.56 3.02 -5.11
N GLY A 386 1.99 3.46 -3.93
CA GLY A 386 3.09 2.87 -3.17
C GLY A 386 4.41 3.62 -3.26
N GLU A 387 4.65 4.31 -4.34
CA GLU A 387 5.82 5.17 -4.57
C GLU A 387 5.49 6.25 -5.60
N PRO A 388 6.27 7.35 -5.68
CA PRO A 388 6.11 8.30 -6.77
C PRO A 388 6.32 7.65 -8.13
N ILE A 389 5.43 7.94 -9.08
CA ILE A 389 5.59 7.50 -10.46
C ILE A 389 6.36 8.56 -11.24
N ASN A 390 7.41 8.17 -11.95
CA ASN A 390 8.12 9.09 -12.82
C ASN A 390 7.29 9.43 -14.08
N PRO A 391 7.47 10.63 -14.67
CA PRO A 391 6.66 11.08 -15.80
C PRO A 391 6.64 10.14 -17.01
N GLU A 392 7.77 9.48 -17.32
CA GLU A 392 7.87 8.57 -18.45
C GLU A 392 7.02 7.31 -18.26
N ALA A 393 7.08 6.71 -17.06
CA ALA A 393 6.25 5.57 -16.72
C ALA A 393 4.76 5.95 -16.67
N TRP A 394 4.46 7.16 -16.19
CA TRP A 394 3.09 7.70 -16.18
C TRP A 394 2.54 7.85 -17.61
N ARG A 395 3.33 8.43 -18.56
CA ARG A 395 2.93 8.57 -19.95
C ARG A 395 2.76 7.21 -20.64
N TRP A 396 3.70 6.29 -20.42
CA TRP A 396 3.57 4.93 -20.93
C TRP A 396 2.31 4.24 -20.40
N TYR A 397 2.02 4.41 -19.12
CA TYR A 397 0.82 3.85 -18.50
C TYR A 397 -0.45 4.45 -19.10
N TYR A 398 -0.47 5.75 -19.33
CA TYR A 398 -1.58 6.47 -19.96
C TYR A 398 -1.74 6.09 -21.44
N ASP A 399 -0.67 6.19 -22.23
CA ASP A 399 -0.72 6.05 -23.68
C ASP A 399 -0.85 4.58 -24.11
N VAL A 400 -0.10 3.66 -23.48
CA VAL A 400 0.01 2.26 -23.91
C VAL A 400 -1.01 1.38 -23.19
N VAL A 401 -1.10 1.45 -21.86
CA VAL A 401 -2.03 0.62 -21.09
C VAL A 401 -3.45 1.18 -21.17
N GLY A 402 -3.60 2.46 -20.95
CA GLY A 402 -4.88 3.19 -20.98
C GLY A 402 -5.36 3.57 -22.37
N ASP A 403 -4.54 3.33 -23.42
CA ASP A 403 -4.86 3.63 -24.81
C ASP A 403 -5.19 5.13 -25.04
N GLY A 404 -4.55 6.00 -24.27
CA GLY A 404 -4.75 7.46 -24.28
C GLY A 404 -6.14 7.95 -23.82
N ARG A 405 -6.98 7.07 -23.27
CA ARG A 405 -8.39 7.37 -22.91
C ARG A 405 -8.72 7.21 -21.43
N CYS A 406 -7.88 6.49 -20.66
CA CYS A 406 -8.13 6.25 -19.25
C CYS A 406 -7.36 7.25 -18.40
N PRO A 407 -8.02 8.11 -17.62
CA PRO A 407 -7.31 8.98 -16.67
C PRO A 407 -6.58 8.15 -15.61
N ILE A 408 -5.47 8.70 -15.10
CA ILE A 408 -4.69 8.08 -14.02
C ILE A 408 -4.92 8.84 -12.72
N VAL A 409 -5.33 8.14 -11.69
CA VAL A 409 -5.30 8.65 -10.33
C VAL A 409 -3.98 8.21 -9.67
N ASP A 410 -3.05 9.16 -9.56
CA ASP A 410 -1.79 8.97 -8.86
C ASP A 410 -2.00 9.32 -7.40
N THR A 411 -1.86 8.33 -6.52
CA THR A 411 -2.28 8.43 -5.12
C THR A 411 -1.09 8.47 -4.19
N TRP A 412 -1.04 9.49 -3.32
CA TRP A 412 -0.09 9.52 -2.23
C TRP A 412 -0.79 9.30 -0.88
N TRP A 413 -0.27 8.36 -0.13
CA TRP A 413 -0.70 8.01 1.22
C TRP A 413 0.26 6.99 1.85
N GLN A 414 0.02 6.63 3.10
CA GLN A 414 0.90 5.78 3.89
C GLN A 414 0.10 4.73 4.67
N THR A 415 0.77 3.72 5.23
CA THR A 415 0.14 2.78 6.18
C THR A 415 -0.49 3.53 7.35
N GLU A 416 0.21 4.54 7.83
CA GLU A 416 -0.19 5.42 8.93
C GLU A 416 -1.45 6.24 8.64
N THR A 417 -1.71 6.53 7.37
CA THR A 417 -2.85 7.37 6.99
C THR A 417 -4.15 6.61 6.76
N GLY A 418 -4.06 5.29 6.63
CA GLY A 418 -5.21 4.38 6.45
C GLY A 418 -5.90 4.47 5.10
N GLY A 419 -5.72 5.54 4.36
CA GLY A 419 -6.28 5.78 3.04
C GLY A 419 -5.62 6.95 2.32
N ILE A 420 -6.06 7.20 1.09
CA ILE A 420 -5.50 8.17 0.15
C ILE A 420 -5.69 9.60 0.66
N LEU A 421 -4.61 10.40 0.63
CA LEU A 421 -4.61 11.77 1.11
C LEU A 421 -4.44 12.82 0.01
N ILE A 422 -3.55 12.60 -0.95
CA ILE A 422 -3.32 13.51 -2.06
C ILE A 422 -3.46 12.71 -3.36
N THR A 423 -4.32 13.17 -4.25
CA THR A 423 -4.69 12.43 -5.46
C THR A 423 -5.53 13.30 -6.39
N PRO A 424 -5.49 13.10 -7.70
CA PRO A 424 -6.51 13.67 -8.57
C PRO A 424 -7.86 12.94 -8.40
N LEU A 425 -8.94 13.69 -8.63
CA LEU A 425 -10.24 13.13 -8.95
C LEU A 425 -10.45 13.30 -10.46
N ALA A 426 -10.61 12.20 -11.17
CA ALA A 426 -10.53 12.16 -12.63
C ALA A 426 -11.55 13.06 -13.36
N GLY A 427 -12.70 13.33 -12.72
CA GLY A 427 -13.73 14.24 -13.24
C GLY A 427 -13.56 15.72 -12.86
N ALA A 428 -12.56 16.05 -12.02
CA ALA A 428 -12.46 17.36 -11.39
C ALA A 428 -11.11 18.07 -11.57
N ILE A 429 -10.02 17.30 -11.71
CA ILE A 429 -8.64 17.81 -11.60
C ILE A 429 -7.86 17.42 -12.84
N ASP A 430 -7.27 18.42 -13.51
CA ASP A 430 -6.36 18.19 -14.62
C ASP A 430 -5.11 17.46 -14.14
N LEU A 431 -4.60 16.53 -14.95
CA LEU A 431 -3.49 15.67 -14.55
C LEU A 431 -2.15 16.23 -15.02
N LYS A 432 -1.11 16.02 -14.21
CA LYS A 432 0.29 16.27 -14.57
C LYS A 432 1.09 15.00 -14.32
N PRO A 433 1.80 14.45 -15.31
CA PRO A 433 2.59 13.23 -15.15
C PRO A 433 3.57 13.30 -13.97
N GLY A 434 3.40 12.41 -13.00
CA GLY A 434 4.23 12.34 -11.80
C GLY A 434 3.78 13.18 -10.61
N SER A 435 2.68 13.94 -10.73
CA SER A 435 2.11 14.70 -9.63
C SER A 435 0.96 13.94 -8.95
N ALA A 436 0.97 13.89 -7.62
CA ALA A 436 -0.19 13.45 -6.84
C ALA A 436 -1.32 14.50 -6.82
N THR A 437 -1.10 15.67 -7.36
CA THR A 437 -2.01 16.81 -7.58
C THR A 437 -2.50 17.49 -6.31
N LEU A 438 -3.77 17.34 -5.93
CA LEU A 438 -4.43 18.13 -4.89
C LEU A 438 -4.88 17.25 -3.71
N PRO A 439 -5.07 17.84 -2.51
CA PRO A 439 -5.51 17.09 -1.34
C PRO A 439 -6.95 16.59 -1.47
N PHE A 440 -7.20 15.40 -0.91
CA PHE A 440 -8.54 14.87 -0.73
C PHE A 440 -9.28 15.64 0.37
N PHE A 441 -10.59 15.47 0.46
CA PHE A 441 -11.46 16.18 1.39
C PHE A 441 -11.00 16.03 2.86
N GLY A 442 -10.93 17.14 3.57
CA GLY A 442 -10.50 17.22 4.97
C GLY A 442 -8.99 17.14 5.18
N VAL A 443 -8.21 16.89 4.14
CA VAL A 443 -6.75 16.79 4.22
C VAL A 443 -6.14 18.17 4.05
N GLN A 444 -5.30 18.59 5.00
CA GLN A 444 -4.68 19.92 5.04
C GLN A 444 -3.15 19.81 4.98
N PRO A 445 -2.57 19.59 3.80
CA PRO A 445 -1.12 19.52 3.64
C PRO A 445 -0.49 20.90 3.74
N ALA A 446 0.70 20.96 4.31
CA ALA A 446 1.58 22.12 4.26
C ALA A 446 3.01 21.67 3.99
N LEU A 447 3.80 22.56 3.38
CA LEU A 447 5.24 22.40 3.26
C LEU A 447 5.92 23.25 4.31
N VAL A 448 6.90 22.68 5.00
CA VAL A 448 7.66 23.37 6.03
C VAL A 448 9.16 23.29 5.78
N SER A 449 9.86 24.32 6.25
CA SER A 449 11.33 24.32 6.29
C SER A 449 11.87 23.28 7.30
N ALA A 450 13.17 23.10 7.33
CA ALA A 450 13.80 22.25 8.34
C ALA A 450 13.52 22.74 9.78
N ASP A 451 13.31 24.03 9.96
CA ASP A 451 13.03 24.67 11.25
C ASP A 451 11.53 24.72 11.57
N GLY A 452 10.68 24.19 10.67
CA GLY A 452 9.23 24.12 10.87
C GLY A 452 8.44 25.35 10.42
N GLU A 453 9.06 26.29 9.73
CA GLU A 453 8.35 27.44 9.16
C GLU A 453 7.51 27.03 7.96
N ILE A 454 6.26 27.49 7.89
CA ILE A 454 5.37 27.22 6.76
C ILE A 454 5.86 27.97 5.54
N LEU A 455 5.99 27.23 4.44
CA LEU A 455 6.42 27.75 3.14
C LEU A 455 5.20 27.96 2.23
N GLU A 456 5.04 29.19 1.73
CA GLU A 456 3.91 29.55 0.89
C GLU A 456 4.27 29.53 -0.62
N GLY A 457 3.23 29.46 -1.47
CA GLY A 457 3.35 29.50 -2.93
C GLY A 457 4.06 28.29 -3.54
N ALA A 458 4.69 28.49 -4.70
CA ALA A 458 5.51 27.47 -5.34
C ALA A 458 6.82 27.30 -4.56
N THR A 459 7.02 26.13 -3.99
CA THR A 459 8.13 25.86 -3.05
C THR A 459 8.40 24.37 -2.88
N GLU A 460 9.48 24.05 -2.20
CA GLU A 460 9.84 22.71 -1.81
C GLU A 460 10.14 22.67 -0.31
N GLY A 461 9.73 21.58 0.37
CA GLY A 461 9.94 21.42 1.80
C GLY A 461 9.52 20.05 2.31
N ASN A 462 9.49 19.91 3.62
CA ASN A 462 8.98 18.71 4.27
C ASN A 462 7.45 18.74 4.32
N LEU A 463 6.82 17.63 3.93
CA LEU A 463 5.37 17.52 3.92
C LEU A 463 4.83 17.22 5.31
N VAL A 464 3.94 18.07 5.80
CA VAL A 464 3.20 17.87 7.04
C VAL A 464 1.70 17.98 6.80
N LEU A 465 0.91 17.40 7.68
CA LEU A 465 -0.55 17.55 7.70
C LEU A 465 -0.95 18.32 8.95
N ARG A 466 -1.72 19.40 8.73
CA ARG A 466 -2.06 20.39 9.77
C ARG A 466 -3.21 19.95 10.67
N ASP A 467 -3.98 18.97 10.24
CA ASP A 467 -5.13 18.46 10.97
C ASP A 467 -5.30 16.95 10.73
N SER A 468 -6.10 16.32 11.57
CA SER A 468 -6.45 14.91 11.50
C SER A 468 -7.52 14.63 10.45
N TRP A 469 -7.59 13.38 10.01
CA TRP A 469 -8.65 12.82 9.18
C TRP A 469 -9.12 11.49 9.79
N PRO A 470 -10.32 11.00 9.47
CA PRO A 470 -10.86 9.82 10.16
C PRO A 470 -10.01 8.56 10.06
N GLY A 471 -9.31 8.35 8.93
CA GLY A 471 -8.47 7.18 8.66
C GLY A 471 -7.07 7.20 9.28
N GLN A 472 -6.70 8.28 9.99
CA GLN A 472 -5.39 8.39 10.63
C GLN A 472 -5.17 7.28 11.67
N MET A 473 -3.97 6.70 11.71
CA MET A 473 -3.61 5.76 12.78
C MET A 473 -3.76 6.39 14.16
N ARG A 474 -4.08 5.59 15.17
CA ARG A 474 -4.27 6.09 16.52
C ARG A 474 -3.03 5.98 17.40
N THR A 475 -2.20 4.99 17.14
CA THR A 475 -0.96 4.78 17.91
C THR A 475 -0.05 3.74 17.22
N VAL A 476 1.17 3.60 17.74
CA VAL A 476 1.97 2.40 17.58
C VAL A 476 1.57 1.44 18.70
N TYR A 477 1.21 0.22 18.33
CA TYR A 477 0.77 -0.80 19.27
C TYR A 477 1.79 -1.03 20.38
N GLY A 478 1.35 -0.92 21.62
CA GLY A 478 2.21 -1.10 22.80
C GLY A 478 3.21 0.03 23.08
N ASP A 479 3.29 1.06 22.21
CA ASP A 479 4.28 2.14 22.36
C ASP A 479 3.74 3.49 21.84
N HIS A 480 2.81 4.08 22.59
CA HIS A 480 2.21 5.37 22.24
C HIS A 480 3.22 6.51 22.20
N GLN A 481 4.24 6.47 23.07
CA GLN A 481 5.27 7.51 23.08
C GLN A 481 6.07 7.50 21.77
N ARG A 482 6.40 6.33 21.24
CA ARG A 482 7.07 6.19 19.92
C ARG A 482 6.23 6.79 18.79
N PHE A 483 4.90 6.68 18.86
CA PHE A 483 4.00 7.32 17.90
C PHE A 483 4.14 8.85 17.94
N ILE A 484 4.05 9.45 19.13
CA ILE A 484 4.22 10.90 19.31
C ILE A 484 5.61 11.35 18.85
N ASP A 485 6.64 10.67 19.30
CA ASP A 485 8.03 11.05 18.99
C ASP A 485 8.34 10.95 17.49
N THR A 486 7.78 9.96 16.80
CA THR A 486 8.04 9.74 15.38
C THR A 486 7.33 10.77 14.48
N TYR A 487 6.07 11.11 14.81
CA TYR A 487 5.22 11.84 13.86
C TYR A 487 4.86 13.27 14.29
N PHE A 488 5.02 13.64 15.58
CA PHE A 488 4.53 14.93 16.07
C PHE A 488 5.59 15.78 16.79
N ARG A 489 6.73 15.18 17.18
CA ARG A 489 7.76 15.92 17.92
C ARG A 489 8.60 16.82 17.04
N THR A 490 8.88 16.42 15.81
CA THR A 490 9.71 17.21 14.88
C THR A 490 9.05 18.52 14.51
N TYR A 491 7.74 18.49 14.23
CA TYR A 491 6.92 19.66 13.90
C TYR A 491 5.68 19.71 14.79
N PRO A 492 5.77 20.31 16.00
CA PRO A 492 4.67 20.33 16.94
C PRO A 492 3.39 20.94 16.33
N GLY A 493 2.25 20.31 16.61
CA GLY A 493 0.96 20.72 16.06
C GLY A 493 0.67 20.24 14.64
N SER A 494 1.55 19.40 14.07
CA SER A 494 1.37 18.82 12.72
C SER A 494 1.83 17.37 12.68
N TYR A 495 1.17 16.56 11.86
CA TYR A 495 1.64 15.22 11.54
C TYR A 495 2.77 15.29 10.51
N PHE A 496 3.95 14.81 10.86
CA PHE A 496 5.10 14.74 9.98
C PHE A 496 5.08 13.45 9.15
N THR A 497 4.97 13.59 7.85
CA THR A 497 4.87 12.43 6.94
C THR A 497 6.19 11.69 6.74
N GLY A 498 7.31 12.34 6.98
CA GLY A 498 8.64 11.85 6.63
C GLY A 498 8.93 11.90 5.13
N ASP A 499 8.07 12.55 4.34
CA ASP A 499 8.25 12.74 2.90
C ASP A 499 8.61 14.19 2.58
N GLY A 500 9.54 14.37 1.63
CA GLY A 500 9.80 15.62 0.97
C GLY A 500 8.76 15.84 -0.13
N CYS A 501 8.45 17.10 -0.40
CA CYS A 501 7.44 17.47 -1.39
C CYS A 501 7.72 18.84 -2.00
N ARG A 502 7.41 18.97 -3.28
CA ARG A 502 7.39 20.24 -4.00
C ARG A 502 5.94 20.60 -4.32
N ARG A 503 5.60 21.88 -4.16
CA ARG A 503 4.33 22.44 -4.64
C ARG A 503 4.63 23.39 -5.80
N ASP A 504 3.97 23.19 -6.94
CA ASP A 504 4.15 24.04 -8.11
C ASP A 504 3.27 25.31 -8.08
N ALA A 505 3.37 26.13 -9.12
CA ALA A 505 2.63 27.40 -9.20
C ALA A 505 1.11 27.23 -9.30
N ASP A 506 0.64 26.07 -9.74
CA ASP A 506 -0.78 25.72 -9.81
C ASP A 506 -1.30 25.08 -8.50
N GLY A 507 -0.42 24.96 -7.49
CA GLY A 507 -0.74 24.37 -6.19
C GLY A 507 -0.68 22.85 -6.15
N TYR A 508 -0.14 22.20 -7.18
CA TYR A 508 -0.04 20.74 -7.26
C TYR A 508 1.15 20.22 -6.46
N TYR A 509 0.92 19.11 -5.76
CA TYR A 509 1.90 18.45 -4.90
C TYR A 509 2.66 17.35 -5.66
N TRP A 510 3.99 17.38 -5.54
CA TRP A 510 4.93 16.45 -6.14
C TRP A 510 5.75 15.81 -5.04
N ILE A 511 5.59 14.54 -4.79
CA ILE A 511 6.36 13.84 -3.77
C ILE A 511 7.78 13.62 -4.29
N THR A 512 8.77 14.14 -3.60
CA THR A 512 10.18 14.08 -4.01
C THR A 512 10.96 12.91 -3.39
N GLY A 513 10.34 12.19 -2.46
CA GLY A 513 10.90 11.02 -1.80
C GLY A 513 10.90 11.14 -0.28
N ARG A 514 11.47 10.15 0.39
CA ARG A 514 11.62 10.17 1.85
C ARG A 514 12.61 11.24 2.27
N VAL A 515 12.33 11.94 3.37
CA VAL A 515 13.27 12.94 3.93
C VAL A 515 14.61 12.28 4.31
N ASP A 516 14.57 11.01 4.74
CA ASP A 516 15.79 10.20 5.02
C ASP A 516 16.57 9.87 3.74
N ASP A 517 15.97 9.99 2.56
CA ASP A 517 16.57 9.72 1.26
C ASP A 517 16.97 11.00 0.51
N VAL A 518 16.89 12.16 1.16
CA VAL A 518 17.43 13.42 0.62
C VAL A 518 18.95 13.44 0.82
N ILE A 519 19.67 13.81 -0.25
CA ILE A 519 21.11 13.90 -0.26
C ILE A 519 21.53 15.37 -0.13
N ASN A 520 22.42 15.68 0.80
CA ASN A 520 22.98 17.02 0.96
C ASN A 520 24.30 17.14 0.19
N VAL A 521 24.23 17.61 -1.05
CA VAL A 521 25.40 17.83 -1.90
C VAL A 521 25.84 19.28 -1.81
N SER A 522 26.99 19.55 -1.21
CA SER A 522 27.55 20.91 -1.07
C SER A 522 26.54 21.93 -0.49
N GLY A 523 25.72 21.51 0.48
CA GLY A 523 24.70 22.36 1.11
C GLY A 523 23.37 22.44 0.36
N HIS A 524 23.23 21.78 -0.78
CA HIS A 524 21.97 21.70 -1.53
C HIS A 524 21.27 20.36 -1.29
N ARG A 525 19.98 20.42 -1.02
CA ARG A 525 19.14 19.23 -0.83
C ARG A 525 18.69 18.72 -2.19
N ILE A 526 19.05 17.49 -2.52
CA ILE A 526 18.67 16.80 -3.76
C ILE A 526 17.86 15.57 -3.39
N GLY A 527 16.64 15.48 -3.89
CA GLY A 527 15.79 14.29 -3.75
C GLY A 527 16.34 13.13 -4.57
N THR A 528 16.48 11.95 -3.96
CA THR A 528 16.90 10.76 -4.71
C THR A 528 15.98 10.47 -5.88
N ALA A 529 14.66 10.63 -5.68
CA ALA A 529 13.64 10.40 -6.71
C ALA A 529 13.81 11.31 -7.94
N GLU A 530 14.32 12.53 -7.78
CA GLU A 530 14.56 13.45 -8.89
C GLU A 530 15.69 12.94 -9.79
N VAL A 531 16.79 12.49 -9.19
CA VAL A 531 17.93 11.92 -9.94
C VAL A 531 17.54 10.57 -10.57
N GLU A 532 16.80 9.74 -9.84
CA GLU A 532 16.27 8.47 -10.37
C GLU A 532 15.37 8.70 -11.58
N SER A 533 14.47 9.68 -11.53
CA SER A 533 13.58 10.04 -12.64
C SER A 533 14.38 10.51 -13.86
N ALA A 534 15.39 11.33 -13.67
CA ALA A 534 16.24 11.77 -14.76
C ALA A 534 16.99 10.60 -15.42
N LEU A 535 17.50 9.66 -14.63
CA LEU A 535 18.16 8.46 -15.16
C LEU A 535 17.20 7.57 -15.95
N VAL A 536 16.00 7.32 -15.42
CA VAL A 536 14.97 6.48 -16.06
C VAL A 536 14.38 7.13 -17.31
N ALA A 537 14.42 8.46 -17.43
CA ALA A 537 14.06 9.17 -18.65
C ALA A 537 15.00 8.87 -19.84
N HIS A 538 16.18 8.31 -19.58
CA HIS A 538 17.08 7.90 -20.64
C HIS A 538 16.63 6.57 -21.28
N PRO A 539 16.53 6.46 -22.62
CA PRO A 539 15.94 5.29 -23.30
C PRO A 539 16.61 3.95 -22.98
N LYS A 540 17.89 3.97 -22.58
CA LYS A 540 18.68 2.77 -22.29
C LYS A 540 18.58 2.32 -20.81
N VAL A 541 17.90 3.06 -19.95
CA VAL A 541 17.76 2.79 -18.51
C VAL A 541 16.39 2.20 -18.23
N ALA A 542 16.38 1.01 -17.61
CA ALA A 542 15.15 0.37 -17.17
C ALA A 542 14.74 0.80 -15.78
N GLU A 543 15.70 0.85 -14.86
CA GLU A 543 15.49 1.24 -13.47
C GLU A 543 16.73 1.96 -12.92
N ALA A 544 16.51 2.81 -11.95
CA ALA A 544 17.59 3.43 -11.19
C ALA A 544 17.21 3.56 -9.72
N ALA A 545 18.20 3.45 -8.86
CA ALA A 545 18.09 3.79 -7.44
C ALA A 545 19.30 4.64 -7.03
N VAL A 546 19.04 5.68 -6.28
CA VAL A 546 20.06 6.66 -5.88
C VAL A 546 20.12 6.76 -4.37
N VAL A 547 21.34 6.83 -3.84
CA VAL A 547 21.60 7.03 -2.41
C VAL A 547 22.73 8.02 -2.19
N GLY A 548 22.71 8.68 -1.04
CA GLY A 548 23.85 9.47 -0.58
C GLY A 548 24.93 8.58 0.02
N PHE A 549 26.18 8.96 -0.15
CA PHE A 549 27.32 8.38 0.55
C PHE A 549 28.25 9.49 1.07
N PRO A 550 29.04 9.26 2.12
CA PRO A 550 30.00 10.25 2.64
C PRO A 550 31.01 10.66 1.57
N HIS A 551 31.16 11.97 1.34
CA HIS A 551 32.10 12.53 0.37
C HIS A 551 32.93 13.64 1.02
N ASP A 552 34.27 13.55 0.93
CA ASP A 552 35.19 14.40 1.68
C ASP A 552 35.05 15.90 1.39
N ILE A 553 34.63 16.29 0.17
CA ILE A 553 34.51 17.69 -0.24
C ILE A 553 33.05 18.16 -0.19
N LYS A 554 32.10 17.32 -0.60
CA LYS A 554 30.70 17.71 -0.77
C LYS A 554 29.83 17.46 0.48
N GLY A 555 30.39 16.84 1.51
CA GLY A 555 29.64 16.29 2.64
C GLY A 555 28.96 14.97 2.27
N GLN A 556 28.07 15.00 1.29
CA GLN A 556 27.53 13.79 0.66
C GLN A 556 27.73 13.82 -0.85
N GLY A 557 28.04 12.68 -1.43
CA GLY A 557 28.07 12.42 -2.86
C GLY A 557 26.85 11.62 -3.29
N ILE A 558 26.61 11.56 -4.59
CA ILE A 558 25.51 10.84 -5.21
C ILE A 558 26.03 9.52 -5.78
N TYR A 559 25.47 8.42 -5.27
CA TYR A 559 25.76 7.08 -5.78
C TYR A 559 24.51 6.52 -6.46
N ALA A 560 24.59 6.28 -7.77
CA ALA A 560 23.51 5.76 -8.57
C ALA A 560 23.74 4.28 -8.92
N TYR A 561 22.71 3.46 -8.73
CA TYR A 561 22.63 2.08 -9.21
C TYR A 561 21.69 2.06 -10.40
N VAL A 562 22.16 1.55 -11.54
CA VAL A 562 21.41 1.61 -12.80
C VAL A 562 21.26 0.22 -13.42
N THR A 563 20.03 -0.16 -13.67
CA THR A 563 19.67 -1.36 -14.46
C THR A 563 19.33 -0.94 -15.87
N LEU A 564 20.00 -1.53 -16.86
CA LEU A 564 19.79 -1.25 -18.27
C LEU A 564 18.59 -2.02 -18.84
N VAL A 565 18.04 -1.54 -19.95
CA VAL A 565 17.09 -2.32 -20.74
C VAL A 565 17.77 -3.58 -21.32
N ALA A 566 16.99 -4.61 -21.64
CA ALA A 566 17.52 -5.95 -21.98
C ALA A 566 18.47 -5.98 -23.18
N GLU A 567 18.35 -5.03 -24.10
CA GLU A 567 19.15 -4.95 -25.33
C GLU A 567 20.47 -4.18 -25.17
N GLU A 568 20.68 -3.52 -24.02
CA GLU A 568 21.85 -2.68 -23.76
C GLU A 568 22.87 -3.39 -22.88
N GLN A 569 24.15 -3.06 -23.09
CA GLN A 569 25.26 -3.60 -22.31
C GLN A 569 26.01 -2.48 -21.58
N PRO A 570 26.54 -2.75 -20.39
CA PRO A 570 27.39 -1.82 -19.66
C PRO A 570 28.61 -1.40 -20.48
N SER A 571 28.85 -0.09 -20.52
CA SER A 571 30.06 0.47 -21.18
C SER A 571 30.46 1.80 -20.55
N GLU A 572 31.75 2.13 -20.66
CA GLU A 572 32.28 3.42 -20.19
C GLU A 572 31.67 4.61 -20.99
N ALA A 573 31.37 4.40 -22.26
CA ALA A 573 30.71 5.42 -23.08
C ALA A 573 29.30 5.70 -22.57
N LEU A 574 28.52 4.67 -22.27
CA LEU A 574 27.17 4.81 -21.71
C LEU A 574 27.18 5.41 -20.30
N HIS A 575 28.17 5.06 -19.48
CA HIS A 575 28.36 5.68 -18.17
C HIS A 575 28.50 7.21 -18.28
N LYS A 576 29.37 7.69 -19.17
CA LYS A 576 29.56 9.12 -19.41
C LYS A 576 28.32 9.78 -20.00
N GLU A 577 27.64 9.09 -20.90
CA GLU A 577 26.36 9.53 -21.49
C GLU A 577 25.30 9.76 -20.42
N LEU A 578 25.12 8.82 -19.48
CA LEU A 578 24.13 8.95 -18.40
C LEU A 578 24.48 10.05 -17.39
N VAL A 579 25.74 10.19 -17.01
CA VAL A 579 26.17 11.28 -16.11
C VAL A 579 25.94 12.66 -16.78
N ALA A 580 26.27 12.77 -18.07
CA ALA A 580 26.02 13.99 -18.85
C ALA A 580 24.52 14.25 -19.02
N TRP A 581 23.72 13.20 -19.17
CA TRP A 581 22.27 13.28 -19.26
C TRP A 581 21.66 13.85 -17.97
N VAL A 582 21.99 13.31 -16.80
CA VAL A 582 21.52 13.87 -15.51
C VAL A 582 21.95 15.31 -15.34
N ARG A 583 23.19 15.64 -15.71
CA ARG A 583 23.70 17.02 -15.67
C ARG A 583 22.91 17.96 -16.54
N LYS A 584 22.44 17.50 -17.70
CA LYS A 584 21.60 18.27 -18.62
C LYS A 584 20.19 18.45 -18.07
N GLU A 585 19.59 17.39 -17.55
CA GLU A 585 18.19 17.39 -17.10
C GLU A 585 17.97 18.16 -15.78
N ILE A 586 18.88 18.01 -14.83
CA ILE A 586 18.74 18.62 -13.49
C ILE A 586 19.78 19.71 -13.25
N GLY A 587 21.02 19.46 -13.61
CA GLY A 587 22.15 20.35 -13.37
C GLY A 587 23.39 19.64 -12.84
N PRO A 588 24.54 20.34 -12.83
CA PRO A 588 25.83 19.71 -12.46
C PRO A 588 25.89 19.18 -11.03
N ILE A 589 25.09 19.75 -10.12
CA ILE A 589 25.08 19.38 -8.72
C ILE A 589 24.42 18.02 -8.47
N ALA A 590 23.51 17.62 -9.35
CA ALA A 590 22.80 16.34 -9.28
C ALA A 590 23.48 15.20 -10.05
N ALA A 591 24.61 15.50 -10.73
CA ALA A 591 25.34 14.50 -11.48
C ALA A 591 25.92 13.44 -10.52
N PRO A 592 25.68 12.13 -10.78
CA PRO A 592 26.23 11.06 -9.95
C PRO A 592 27.75 11.11 -9.86
N ASP A 593 28.30 11.00 -8.65
CA ASP A 593 29.74 10.82 -8.41
C ASP A 593 30.17 9.39 -8.74
N HIS A 594 29.28 8.45 -8.45
CA HIS A 594 29.42 7.05 -8.80
C HIS A 594 28.17 6.54 -9.49
N LEU A 595 28.33 5.79 -10.56
CA LEU A 595 27.26 5.09 -11.25
C LEU A 595 27.68 3.63 -11.41
N GLN A 596 27.01 2.76 -10.67
CA GLN A 596 27.23 1.32 -10.68
C GLN A 596 26.16 0.62 -11.51
N TRP A 597 26.58 -0.28 -12.38
CA TRP A 597 25.65 -1.15 -13.09
C TRP A 597 25.07 -2.18 -12.12
N ALA A 598 23.78 -2.35 -12.17
CA ALA A 598 23.05 -3.27 -11.31
C ALA A 598 22.26 -4.27 -12.18
N PRO A 599 22.48 -5.58 -12.00
CA PRO A 599 21.66 -6.58 -12.70
C PRO A 599 20.20 -6.54 -12.23
N GLY A 600 19.96 -6.04 -11.05
CA GLY A 600 18.69 -5.74 -10.45
C GLY A 600 18.86 -4.88 -9.20
N LEU A 601 17.77 -4.36 -8.66
CA LEU A 601 17.77 -3.58 -7.42
C LEU A 601 17.26 -4.42 -6.26
N PRO A 602 17.80 -4.25 -5.03
CA PRO A 602 17.30 -4.95 -3.86
C PRO A 602 15.90 -4.42 -3.52
N LYS A 603 14.90 -5.24 -3.76
CA LYS A 603 13.49 -4.89 -3.56
C LYS A 603 12.87 -5.78 -2.52
N THR A 604 11.94 -5.24 -1.76
CA THR A 604 11.01 -6.06 -1.02
C THR A 604 10.15 -6.86 -1.99
N ARG A 605 9.50 -7.88 -1.51
CA ARG A 605 8.57 -8.68 -2.34
C ARG A 605 7.34 -7.89 -2.81
N SER A 606 7.09 -6.72 -2.23
CA SER A 606 6.11 -5.75 -2.74
C SER A 606 6.66 -4.84 -3.85
N GLY A 607 7.92 -5.02 -4.24
CA GLY A 607 8.57 -4.22 -5.26
C GLY A 607 9.24 -2.93 -4.77
N LYS A 608 9.14 -2.60 -3.48
CA LYS A 608 9.77 -1.40 -2.92
C LYS A 608 11.28 -1.56 -2.83
N ILE A 609 12.03 -0.61 -3.40
CA ILE A 609 13.49 -0.57 -3.34
C ILE A 609 13.95 -0.36 -1.89
N MET A 610 14.87 -1.20 -1.45
CA MET A 610 15.46 -1.13 -0.11
C MET A 610 16.70 -0.23 -0.12
N ARG A 611 16.50 1.09 -0.20
CA ARG A 611 17.59 2.07 -0.29
C ARG A 611 18.54 2.01 0.90
N ARG A 612 18.08 1.57 2.06
CA ARG A 612 18.94 1.33 3.23
C ARG A 612 20.09 0.36 2.91
N ILE A 613 19.79 -0.72 2.21
CA ILE A 613 20.81 -1.70 1.79
C ILE A 613 21.78 -1.07 0.79
N LEU A 614 21.25 -0.38 -0.24
CA LEU A 614 22.06 0.32 -1.24
C LEU A 614 22.98 1.37 -0.62
N ARG A 615 22.49 2.10 0.38
CA ARG A 615 23.27 3.09 1.12
C ARG A 615 24.43 2.43 1.87
N LYS A 616 24.20 1.32 2.57
CA LYS A 616 25.25 0.59 3.28
C LYS A 616 26.30 0.01 2.33
N ILE A 617 25.90 -0.44 1.15
CA ILE A 617 26.82 -0.85 0.09
C ILE A 617 27.66 0.35 -0.38
N ALA A 618 27.04 1.49 -0.68
CA ALA A 618 27.73 2.72 -1.10
C ALA A 618 28.69 3.25 -0.04
N GLU A 619 28.33 3.14 1.25
CA GLU A 619 29.14 3.50 2.41
C GLU A 619 30.30 2.52 2.69
N ASN A 620 30.39 1.39 1.98
CA ASN A 620 31.33 0.30 2.24
C ASN A 620 31.16 -0.38 3.61
N ALA A 621 29.91 -0.59 4.01
CA ALA A 621 29.55 -1.23 5.26
C ALA A 621 28.64 -2.45 5.04
N PRO A 622 29.07 -3.48 4.28
CA PRO A 622 28.24 -4.63 3.94
C PRO A 622 27.85 -5.50 5.15
N ASP A 623 28.59 -5.42 6.24
CA ASP A 623 28.30 -6.06 7.54
C ASP A 623 27.18 -5.35 8.32
N GLN A 624 26.71 -4.17 7.87
CA GLN A 624 25.67 -3.37 8.51
C GLN A 624 24.38 -3.29 7.67
N LEU A 625 24.14 -4.24 6.79
CA LEU A 625 22.95 -4.25 5.91
C LEU A 625 21.63 -4.35 6.69
N GLY A 626 21.66 -4.84 7.93
CA GLY A 626 20.48 -5.05 8.77
C GLY A 626 19.60 -6.16 8.24
N ASP A 627 18.29 -6.10 8.53
CA ASP A 627 17.35 -7.13 8.11
C ASP A 627 17.19 -7.19 6.58
N THR A 628 17.59 -8.31 6.00
CA THR A 628 17.45 -8.65 4.57
C THR A 628 16.34 -9.69 4.30
N SER A 629 15.65 -10.14 5.34
CA SER A 629 14.65 -11.22 5.26
C SER A 629 13.45 -10.87 4.38
N THR A 630 13.20 -9.59 4.14
CA THR A 630 12.11 -9.08 3.32
C THR A 630 12.44 -8.96 1.83
N LEU A 631 13.69 -9.26 1.45
CA LEU A 631 14.11 -9.20 0.04
C LEU A 631 13.41 -10.24 -0.82
N ALA A 632 13.03 -9.82 -2.01
CA ALA A 632 12.48 -10.72 -3.03
C ALA A 632 13.54 -11.69 -3.55
N ASP A 633 14.75 -11.17 -3.78
CA ASP A 633 15.92 -11.92 -4.23
C ASP A 633 17.16 -11.44 -3.47
N PRO A 634 17.65 -12.20 -2.46
CA PRO A 634 18.85 -11.86 -1.72
C PRO A 634 20.14 -11.89 -2.56
N SER A 635 20.20 -12.65 -3.65
CA SER A 635 21.41 -12.79 -4.48
C SER A 635 21.80 -11.48 -5.18
N VAL A 636 20.84 -10.58 -5.39
CA VAL A 636 21.10 -9.24 -5.93
C VAL A 636 22.05 -8.45 -5.03
N VAL A 637 21.94 -8.62 -3.71
CA VAL A 637 22.78 -7.91 -2.75
C VAL A 637 24.24 -8.35 -2.89
N ASP A 638 24.49 -9.64 -3.01
CA ASP A 638 25.83 -10.19 -3.16
C ASP A 638 26.50 -9.66 -4.43
N SER A 639 25.77 -9.60 -5.54
CA SER A 639 26.25 -9.01 -6.81
C SER A 639 26.63 -7.53 -6.63
N LEU A 640 25.77 -6.75 -5.98
CA LEU A 640 26.01 -5.32 -5.76
C LEU A 640 27.19 -5.04 -4.82
N VAL A 641 27.39 -5.88 -3.81
CA VAL A 641 28.54 -5.79 -2.90
C VAL A 641 29.85 -6.10 -3.64
N ASN A 642 29.84 -7.16 -4.45
CA ASN A 642 31.03 -7.59 -5.20
C ASN A 642 31.44 -6.59 -6.30
N GLU A 643 30.47 -5.92 -6.93
CA GLU A 643 30.68 -4.96 -8.02
C GLU A 643 30.78 -3.51 -7.53
N ARG A 644 30.82 -3.28 -6.22
CA ARG A 644 30.91 -1.95 -5.65
C ARG A 644 32.11 -1.18 -6.18
N LEU A 645 31.88 0.07 -6.63
CA LEU A 645 32.93 0.96 -7.10
C LEU A 645 33.81 1.41 -5.94
N ALA A 646 35.13 1.33 -6.10
CA ALA A 646 36.07 1.85 -5.14
C ALA A 646 35.95 3.39 -5.04
N ARG A 647 36.19 3.93 -3.84
CA ARG A 647 36.25 5.39 -3.61
C ARG A 647 37.39 6.03 -4.39
#